data_fe53434a9494cdecb2307ec99c13e55b
#
_entry.id   fe53434a9494cdecb2307ec99c13e55b
#
_cell.length_a   1.000
_cell.length_b   1.000
_cell.length_c   1.000
_cell.angle_alpha   90.00
_cell.angle_beta   90.00
_cell.angle_gamma   90.00
#
_symmetry.space_group_name_H-M   'P 1'
#
loop_
_entity.id
_entity.type
_entity.pdbx_description
1 polymer ?
#
loop_
_entity_poly.entity_id
_entity_poly.type
_entity_poly.pdbx_seq_one_letter_code
_entity_poly.pdbx_strand_id
1 'polypeptide(L)'
;GITFGCLKFIPTKNLLTPGVQSGGDGTAGIFVRGGNYDQNLITLDGSTLYNGEHLKGFVSAINAEMVDNVVLYKGAFPARYGSRLSSVIDIGVREGDFESYHGSASIGMLSTKVQAEGPIWKGRTSFNVAARASYFDAIVQPLLKSVYDNKKAMEPYAKMNFYDVNAKLVHRFSESDRLSAVFYWGKDVSNSSPTDNEIEFNSKSGETRTKKNETKNNWGNLVSSLYWTHTAGDRFLMNVNASFSLYDYRLAQNVSGYYESRKMEQLQRLTEDVSETRYDSKVKDASITADFRFRPVAAHDLRWGVKGSLQQLSPIIHAYSYNYDYTPSKVTRTETDRTIGERQDLLTASIYAEDDWTVAPWLMANVGLRYSLFSVENKTYGSLEPRASVRFLLTPAMALKLSYARMAQGVHLLSSSNIVMPSDIWVPVTEKIPLMRSNQYAGGVNYEIMKGLEVSVEGYYKTMDNVLEYNNGASWLNCTGDWQSLVSLGKGRSYGVELMAQRSVGNTTGWVSYTWAKSLRTFDRPGQELNGGREFLAGNDKRHNFNIVVVQRLGQHWKLSASWTYQSGRRGILANTSMYGGVLQEWDPSFRPESSTLKEQEYMQNRDDAAHWAEMPGMFTTYRERNNYKLPDVHHLDVGITYSVNHRGFGASEVNLSFYNLYNQKNINSVYIGTNNKKYVLKGICMFPFMPSLTYTLKF
;
A
#
# COMPACT_ATOMS: atom_id res chain seq x y z
N GLY A 1 -6.89 22.87 -1.59
CA GLY A 1 -6.75 21.56 -0.95
C GLY A 1 -7.72 21.42 0.22
N ILE A 2 -8.38 20.28 0.32
CA ILE A 2 -9.20 19.93 1.49
C ILE A 2 -8.23 19.34 2.51
N THR A 3 -7.90 20.10 3.53
CA THR A 3 -7.03 19.67 4.62
C THR A 3 -7.90 19.13 5.74
N PHE A 4 -8.10 17.84 5.81
CA PHE A 4 -8.49 17.17 7.04
C PHE A 4 -7.21 17.01 7.85
N GLY A 5 -7.13 17.63 9.03
CA GLY A 5 -5.92 17.68 9.84
C GLY A 5 -5.26 16.32 9.99
N CYS A 6 -3.98 16.28 9.77
CA CYS A 6 -2.99 15.20 9.97
C CYS A 6 -3.26 13.79 9.46
N LEU A 7 -4.46 13.39 9.13
CA LEU A 7 -4.85 11.99 9.09
C LEU A 7 -5.10 11.33 7.72
N LYS A 8 -4.98 11.99 6.61
CA LYS A 8 -4.97 11.36 5.26
C LYS A 8 -4.51 12.37 4.23
N PHE A 9 -3.33 12.15 3.68
CA PHE A 9 -2.82 13.03 2.64
C PHE A 9 -1.94 12.33 1.61
N ILE A 10 -2.47 11.67 0.75
CA ILE A 10 -2.42 11.86 -0.69
C ILE A 10 -3.84 12.22 -1.04
N PRO A 11 -4.03 13.03 -2.04
CA PRO A 11 -5.20 13.86 -2.15
C PRO A 11 -6.44 13.04 -1.88
N THR A 12 -7.00 13.21 -0.68
CA THR A 12 -8.29 12.66 -0.27
C THR A 12 -9.34 12.84 -1.37
N LYS A 13 -9.18 13.87 -2.19
CA LYS A 13 -9.98 14.08 -3.39
C LYS A 13 -9.93 12.89 -4.33
N ASN A 14 -8.77 12.30 -4.60
CA ASN A 14 -8.65 11.16 -5.53
C ASN A 14 -9.06 9.82 -4.90
N LEU A 15 -8.86 9.64 -3.58
CA LEU A 15 -9.30 8.44 -2.87
C LEU A 15 -10.82 8.35 -2.70
N LEU A 16 -11.51 9.50 -2.69
CA LEU A 16 -12.95 9.59 -2.54
C LEU A 16 -13.68 9.76 -3.88
N THR A 17 -12.99 9.58 -5.01
CA THR A 17 -13.58 9.58 -6.34
C THR A 17 -14.15 8.20 -6.69
N PRO A 18 -15.15 8.12 -7.58
CA PRO A 18 -15.73 6.84 -7.98
C PRO A 18 -14.69 5.95 -8.67
N GLY A 19 -14.80 4.64 -8.47
CA GLY A 19 -13.88 3.62 -9.01
C GLY A 19 -12.58 3.45 -8.22
N VAL A 20 -12.36 4.27 -7.18
CA VAL A 20 -11.21 4.18 -6.27
C VAL A 20 -11.68 3.70 -4.90
N GLN A 21 -11.00 2.71 -4.36
CA GLN A 21 -11.29 2.13 -3.05
C GLN A 21 -10.03 2.16 -2.19
N SER A 22 -10.15 2.53 -0.93
CA SER A 22 -9.06 2.38 0.05
C SER A 22 -8.99 0.97 0.58
N GLY A 23 -7.82 0.53 1.08
CA GLY A 23 -7.67 -0.76 1.74
C GLY A 23 -8.50 -0.91 3.02
N GLY A 24 -8.90 0.20 3.62
CA GLY A 24 -9.58 0.28 4.92
C GLY A 24 -8.73 1.02 5.95
N ASP A 25 -9.25 1.15 7.17
CA ASP A 25 -8.54 1.84 8.24
C ASP A 25 -7.27 1.09 8.67
N GLY A 26 -6.13 1.79 8.73
CA GLY A 26 -4.85 1.21 9.12
C GLY A 26 -4.26 0.22 8.11
N THR A 27 -4.66 0.32 6.85
CA THR A 27 -4.08 -0.47 5.77
C THR A 27 -3.60 0.44 4.64
N ALA A 28 -2.40 0.18 4.16
CA ALA A 28 -1.91 0.74 2.93
C ALA A 28 -2.72 0.20 1.74
N GLY A 29 -2.91 1.00 0.74
CA GLY A 29 -3.36 0.54 -0.55
C GLY A 29 -4.53 1.28 -1.14
N ILE A 30 -4.38 1.54 -2.43
CA ILE A 30 -5.39 2.08 -3.32
C ILE A 30 -5.73 0.98 -4.32
N PHE A 31 -7.02 0.70 -4.46
CA PHE A 31 -7.54 -0.29 -5.39
C PHE A 31 -8.41 0.41 -6.41
N VAL A 32 -8.08 0.31 -7.68
CA VAL A 32 -8.81 0.99 -8.76
C VAL A 32 -9.41 -0.04 -9.70
N ARG A 33 -10.73 0.03 -9.90
CA ARG A 33 -11.46 -0.83 -10.85
C ARG A 33 -11.09 -2.31 -10.71
N GLY A 34 -11.07 -2.82 -9.47
CA GLY A 34 -10.77 -4.23 -9.16
C GLY A 34 -9.33 -4.66 -9.38
N GLY A 35 -8.43 -3.73 -9.67
CA GLY A 35 -6.99 -3.99 -9.64
C GLY A 35 -6.46 -4.07 -8.21
N ASN A 36 -5.34 -4.78 -8.01
CA ASN A 36 -4.60 -4.81 -6.76
C ASN A 36 -3.75 -3.55 -6.59
N TYR A 37 -3.20 -3.36 -5.40
CA TYR A 37 -2.36 -2.20 -5.08
C TYR A 37 -1.18 -2.03 -6.04
N ASP A 38 -0.46 -3.10 -6.33
CA ASP A 38 0.71 -3.14 -7.23
C ASP A 38 0.38 -2.82 -8.70
N GLN A 39 -0.91 -2.85 -9.05
CA GLN A 39 -1.38 -2.53 -10.40
C GLN A 39 -1.60 -1.03 -10.62
N ASN A 40 -1.33 -0.20 -9.61
CA ASN A 40 -1.36 1.25 -9.71
C ASN A 40 0.07 1.79 -9.79
N LEU A 41 0.32 2.70 -10.72
CA LEU A 41 1.57 3.44 -10.80
C LEU A 41 1.43 4.72 -9.99
N ILE A 42 2.28 4.90 -9.00
CA ILE A 42 2.39 6.17 -8.27
C ILE A 42 3.71 6.81 -8.68
N THR A 43 3.66 8.03 -9.19
CA THR A 43 4.87 8.78 -9.58
C THR A 43 4.95 10.10 -8.83
N LEU A 44 6.18 10.48 -8.52
CA LEU A 44 6.55 11.79 -7.97
C LEU A 44 7.46 12.48 -8.99
N ASP A 45 6.95 13.51 -9.67
CA ASP A 45 7.60 14.15 -10.82
C ASP A 45 8.18 13.10 -11.81
N GLY A 46 7.36 12.10 -12.20
CA GLY A 46 7.72 11.05 -13.15
C GLY A 46 8.54 9.88 -12.61
N SER A 47 9.01 9.94 -11.35
CA SER A 47 9.77 8.87 -10.69
C SER A 47 8.84 7.92 -9.92
N THR A 48 9.06 6.61 -10.01
CA THR A 48 8.21 5.60 -9.36
C THR A 48 8.33 5.66 -7.84
N LEU A 49 7.20 5.66 -7.14
CA LEU A 49 7.12 5.53 -5.68
C LEU A 49 6.47 4.18 -5.34
N TYR A 50 7.21 3.27 -4.69
CA TYR A 50 6.75 1.89 -4.44
C TYR A 50 5.80 1.76 -3.26
N ASN A 51 6.00 2.54 -2.20
CA ASN A 51 5.09 2.61 -1.06
C ASN A 51 4.86 4.08 -0.72
N GLY A 52 3.67 4.57 -1.02
CA GLY A 52 3.31 5.98 -0.86
C GLY A 52 2.80 6.35 0.52
N GLU A 53 3.03 5.54 1.57
CA GLU A 53 2.35 5.70 2.85
C GLU A 53 3.25 5.46 4.06
N HIS A 54 3.03 6.27 5.11
CA HIS A 54 3.61 6.13 6.45
C HIS A 54 2.61 5.49 7.42
N LEU A 55 3.11 4.99 8.56
CA LEU A 55 2.31 4.41 9.64
C LEU A 55 1.31 3.35 9.14
N LYS A 56 1.76 2.46 8.23
CA LYS A 56 0.92 1.38 7.65
C LYS A 56 -0.34 1.89 6.95
N GLY A 57 -0.25 3.00 6.22
CA GLY A 57 -1.38 3.56 5.47
C GLY A 57 -2.17 4.64 6.18
N PHE A 58 -1.70 5.07 7.34
CA PHE A 58 -2.39 6.10 8.12
C PHE A 58 -2.06 7.53 7.65
N VAL A 59 -0.83 7.75 7.19
CA VAL A 59 -0.35 9.05 6.70
C VAL A 59 0.28 8.87 5.32
N SER A 60 0.02 9.82 4.42
CA SER A 60 0.70 9.84 3.13
C SER A 60 2.19 10.06 3.29
N ALA A 61 2.99 9.36 2.49
CA ALA A 61 4.42 9.60 2.39
C ALA A 61 4.75 10.99 1.84
N ILE A 62 3.86 11.58 1.05
CA ILE A 62 4.10 12.88 0.42
C ILE A 62 3.50 13.99 1.25
N ASN A 63 4.30 15.01 1.55
CA ASN A 63 3.85 16.20 2.25
C ASN A 63 2.96 17.05 1.34
N ALA A 64 1.72 17.32 1.77
CA ALA A 64 0.74 18.06 0.98
C ALA A 64 1.18 19.49 0.62
N GLU A 65 2.02 20.11 1.44
CA GLU A 65 2.56 21.45 1.14
C GLU A 65 3.52 21.49 -0.04
N MET A 66 4.11 20.32 -0.39
CA MET A 66 4.99 20.17 -1.55
C MET A 66 4.25 19.84 -2.83
N VAL A 67 2.97 19.47 -2.76
CA VAL A 67 2.20 19.04 -3.93
C VAL A 67 1.66 20.24 -4.68
N ASP A 68 1.94 20.30 -5.98
CA ASP A 68 1.34 21.25 -6.92
C ASP A 68 0.03 20.70 -7.47
N ASN A 69 0.09 19.53 -8.08
CA ASN A 69 -1.07 18.87 -8.66
C ASN A 69 -1.00 17.36 -8.50
N VAL A 70 -2.15 16.69 -8.66
CA VAL A 70 -2.25 15.24 -8.73
C VAL A 70 -3.22 14.87 -9.82
N VAL A 71 -2.75 14.06 -10.75
CA VAL A 71 -3.55 13.53 -11.84
C VAL A 71 -3.78 12.05 -11.63
N LEU A 72 -5.04 11.64 -11.63
CA LEU A 72 -5.44 10.25 -11.54
C LEU A 72 -6.04 9.80 -12.87
N TYR A 73 -5.40 8.82 -13.49
CA TYR A 73 -5.92 8.11 -14.66
C TYR A 73 -6.48 6.76 -14.21
N LYS A 74 -7.78 6.54 -14.36
CA LYS A 74 -8.48 5.29 -13.98
C LYS A 74 -8.61 4.34 -15.19
N GLY A 75 -7.52 3.71 -15.62
CA GLY A 75 -7.47 2.94 -16.87
C GLY A 75 -7.35 3.87 -18.10
N ALA A 76 -7.23 3.31 -19.28
CA ALA A 76 -7.03 4.03 -20.54
C ALA A 76 -6.11 5.27 -20.44
N PHE A 77 -5.08 5.14 -19.60
CA PHE A 77 -4.08 6.20 -19.44
C PHE A 77 -3.20 6.30 -20.69
N PRO A 78 -2.66 7.51 -20.98
CA PRO A 78 -1.83 7.75 -22.16
C PRO A 78 -0.69 6.75 -22.35
N ALA A 79 -0.26 6.51 -23.60
CA ALA A 79 0.74 5.50 -23.94
C ALA A 79 2.13 5.76 -23.31
N ARG A 80 2.42 6.99 -22.89
CA ARG A 80 3.64 7.35 -22.16
C ARG A 80 3.76 6.67 -20.80
N TYR A 81 2.64 6.30 -20.15
CA TYR A 81 2.66 5.51 -18.92
C TYR A 81 2.58 4.02 -19.21
N GLY A 82 3.28 3.20 -18.47
CA GLY A 82 3.31 1.74 -18.65
C GLY A 82 3.67 0.99 -17.39
N SER A 83 3.85 -0.33 -17.53
CA SER A 83 4.29 -1.26 -16.47
C SER A 83 3.33 -1.39 -15.29
N ARG A 84 2.04 -1.01 -15.46
CA ARG A 84 0.96 -1.22 -14.49
C ARG A 84 -0.36 -1.47 -15.21
N LEU A 85 -1.34 -2.10 -14.52
CA LEU A 85 -2.56 -2.64 -15.14
C LEU A 85 -3.83 -1.87 -14.80
N SER A 86 -3.81 -0.92 -13.85
CA SER A 86 -5.06 -0.38 -13.30
C SER A 86 -5.16 1.13 -13.39
N SER A 87 -4.25 1.84 -12.79
CA SER A 87 -4.29 3.31 -12.75
C SER A 87 -2.90 3.92 -12.73
N VAL A 88 -2.86 5.23 -12.96
CA VAL A 88 -1.68 6.07 -12.75
C VAL A 88 -2.07 7.22 -11.84
N ILE A 89 -1.30 7.44 -10.79
CA ILE A 89 -1.36 8.58 -9.88
C ILE A 89 -0.07 9.36 -10.08
N ASP A 90 -0.16 10.43 -10.84
CA ASP A 90 1.00 11.29 -11.14
C ASP A 90 0.96 12.53 -10.27
N ILE A 91 1.99 12.71 -9.43
CA ILE A 91 2.08 13.75 -8.42
C ILE A 91 3.16 14.73 -8.82
N GLY A 92 2.74 15.96 -9.14
CA GLY A 92 3.64 17.07 -9.40
C GLY A 92 4.05 17.76 -8.10
N VAL A 93 5.36 18.01 -7.95
CA VAL A 93 5.95 18.73 -6.83
C VAL A 93 6.07 20.22 -7.17
N ARG A 94 5.70 21.11 -6.25
CA ARG A 94 5.79 22.57 -6.41
C ARG A 94 7.24 23.01 -6.56
N GLU A 95 7.46 23.93 -7.48
CA GLU A 95 8.80 24.41 -7.86
C GLU A 95 9.43 25.39 -6.86
N GLY A 96 8.62 26.01 -6.03
CA GLY A 96 9.02 27.15 -5.21
C GLY A 96 8.89 28.48 -5.97
N ASP A 97 8.89 29.57 -5.22
CA ASP A 97 8.77 30.91 -5.76
C ASP A 97 10.14 31.42 -6.25
N PHE A 98 10.18 32.06 -7.43
CA PHE A 98 11.40 32.62 -8.01
C PHE A 98 11.69 34.06 -7.58
N GLU A 99 10.75 34.72 -6.91
CA GLU A 99 10.83 36.15 -6.56
C GLU A 99 10.86 36.41 -5.07
N SER A 100 10.09 35.63 -4.29
CA SER A 100 9.87 35.87 -2.86
C SER A 100 10.08 34.60 -2.02
N TYR A 101 10.42 34.81 -0.75
CA TYR A 101 10.49 33.72 0.22
C TYR A 101 9.15 33.52 0.90
N HIS A 102 8.76 32.28 1.01
CA HIS A 102 7.56 31.83 1.72
C HIS A 102 7.90 30.63 2.59
N GLY A 103 7.13 30.45 3.64
CA GLY A 103 7.30 29.31 4.48
C GLY A 103 6.08 28.97 5.31
N SER A 104 6.09 27.79 5.87
CA SER A 104 5.08 27.40 6.83
C SER A 104 5.67 26.48 7.90
N ALA A 105 5.18 26.63 9.13
CA ALA A 105 5.47 25.75 10.24
C ALA A 105 4.14 25.28 10.84
N SER A 106 4.00 23.97 11.03
CA SER A 106 2.78 23.37 11.58
C SER A 106 3.12 22.45 12.73
N ILE A 107 2.40 22.57 13.83
CA ILE A 107 2.45 21.66 14.97
C ILE A 107 1.06 21.05 15.12
N GLY A 108 0.98 19.73 15.00
CA GLY A 108 -0.25 18.96 15.20
C GLY A 108 -0.08 17.92 16.29
N MET A 109 -1.14 17.23 16.66
CA MET A 109 -1.08 16.18 17.68
C MET A 109 -0.18 14.99 17.27
N LEU A 110 -0.05 14.69 15.98
CA LEU A 110 0.65 13.50 15.51
C LEU A 110 2.02 13.80 14.92
N SER A 111 2.23 14.98 14.39
CA SER A 111 3.47 15.35 13.71
C SER A 111 3.68 16.86 13.66
N THR A 112 4.95 17.25 13.57
CA THR A 112 5.38 18.60 13.22
C THR A 112 5.90 18.61 11.81
N LYS A 113 5.66 19.70 11.08
CA LYS A 113 6.14 19.90 9.71
C LYS A 113 6.58 21.33 9.49
N VAL A 114 7.61 21.48 8.69
CA VAL A 114 8.14 22.76 8.27
C VAL A 114 8.31 22.74 6.73
N GLN A 115 8.11 23.89 6.11
CA GLN A 115 8.32 24.08 4.68
C GLN A 115 8.89 25.47 4.44
N ALA A 116 9.82 25.59 3.52
CA ALA A 116 10.38 26.85 3.06
C ALA A 116 10.61 26.81 1.56
N GLU A 117 10.28 27.89 0.88
CA GLU A 117 10.49 28.06 -0.53
C GLU A 117 10.95 29.48 -0.86
N GLY A 118 11.65 29.66 -1.96
CA GLY A 118 12.07 30.97 -2.43
C GLY A 118 13.18 30.94 -3.46
N PRO A 119 13.65 32.12 -3.89
CA PRO A 119 14.75 32.24 -4.84
C PRO A 119 16.11 31.98 -4.19
N ILE A 120 16.94 31.13 -4.81
CA ILE A 120 18.39 31.16 -4.60
C ILE A 120 19.01 32.24 -5.48
N TRP A 121 18.50 32.36 -6.69
CA TRP A 121 18.86 33.41 -7.67
C TRP A 121 17.57 33.91 -8.30
N LYS A 122 17.19 35.13 -7.95
CA LYS A 122 15.92 35.74 -8.39
C LYS A 122 15.69 35.61 -9.88
N GLY A 123 14.49 35.17 -10.24
CA GLY A 123 14.06 34.92 -11.61
C GLY A 123 14.66 33.67 -12.26
N ARG A 124 15.73 33.07 -11.72
CA ARG A 124 16.43 31.96 -12.34
C ARG A 124 16.44 30.67 -11.55
N THR A 125 16.64 30.74 -10.22
CA THR A 125 16.76 29.52 -9.40
C THR A 125 15.85 29.61 -8.21
N SER A 126 14.95 28.66 -8.07
CA SER A 126 14.09 28.50 -6.90
C SER A 126 14.36 27.18 -6.18
N PHE A 127 14.05 27.17 -4.90
CA PHE A 127 14.00 25.96 -4.09
C PHE A 127 12.66 25.83 -3.35
N ASN A 128 12.29 24.60 -3.04
CA ASN A 128 11.21 24.27 -2.13
C ASN A 128 11.62 23.07 -1.31
N VAL A 129 11.65 23.20 0.01
CA VAL A 129 12.08 22.14 0.94
C VAL A 129 11.04 22.01 2.04
N ALA A 130 10.66 20.77 2.36
CA ALA A 130 9.81 20.47 3.49
C ALA A 130 10.34 19.27 4.27
N ALA A 131 10.15 19.31 5.58
CA ALA A 131 10.47 18.21 6.48
C ALA A 131 9.31 17.96 7.42
N ARG A 132 9.12 16.70 7.79
CA ARG A 132 8.08 16.27 8.71
C ARG A 132 8.61 15.19 9.65
N ALA A 133 8.24 15.27 10.92
CA ALA A 133 8.55 14.25 11.92
C ALA A 133 7.31 13.96 12.77
N SER A 134 7.03 12.69 13.02
CA SER A 134 5.97 12.28 13.92
C SER A 134 6.50 11.94 15.31
N TYR A 135 5.62 12.06 16.29
CA TYR A 135 5.80 11.64 17.68
C TYR A 135 4.58 10.86 18.16
N PHE A 136 4.10 10.00 17.28
CA PHE A 136 2.89 9.19 17.50
C PHE A 136 2.98 8.33 18.76
N ASP A 137 4.16 7.79 19.06
CA ASP A 137 4.43 7.02 20.29
C ASP A 137 4.23 7.84 21.57
N ALA A 138 4.61 9.11 21.59
CA ALA A 138 4.44 9.98 22.78
C ALA A 138 2.98 10.16 23.17
N ILE A 139 2.05 10.03 22.21
CA ILE A 139 0.60 10.16 22.47
C ILE A 139 -0.04 8.80 22.75
N VAL A 140 0.36 7.77 22.00
CA VAL A 140 -0.27 6.45 22.09
C VAL A 140 0.21 5.67 23.31
N GLN A 141 1.47 5.82 23.73
CA GLN A 141 2.03 5.11 24.91
C GLN A 141 1.27 5.39 26.21
N PRO A 142 0.96 6.64 26.61
CA PRO A 142 0.17 6.90 27.80
C PRO A 142 -1.23 6.28 27.74
N LEU A 143 -1.86 6.30 26.57
CA LEU A 143 -3.18 5.70 26.35
C LEU A 143 -3.13 4.18 26.48
N LEU A 144 -2.12 3.54 25.89
CA LEU A 144 -1.93 2.09 26.03
C LEU A 144 -1.67 1.72 27.48
N LYS A 145 -0.81 2.45 28.20
CA LYS A 145 -0.57 2.22 29.63
C LYS A 145 -1.87 2.31 30.45
N SER A 146 -2.69 3.33 30.23
CA SER A 146 -3.95 3.49 30.99
C SER A 146 -4.96 2.36 30.76
N VAL A 147 -4.93 1.73 29.59
CA VAL A 147 -5.81 0.60 29.24
C VAL A 147 -5.29 -0.73 29.82
N TYR A 148 -3.97 -0.88 29.96
CA TYR A 148 -3.32 -2.13 30.39
C TYR A 148 -2.91 -2.16 31.87
N ASP A 149 -2.86 -1.00 32.57
CA ASP A 149 -2.45 -0.88 33.97
C ASP A 149 -3.30 -1.68 34.97
N ASN A 150 -4.48 -2.15 34.55
CA ASN A 150 -5.37 -2.97 35.38
C ASN A 150 -5.11 -4.50 35.25
N LYS A 151 -4.15 -4.92 34.43
CA LYS A 151 -3.80 -6.34 34.28
C LYS A 151 -2.30 -6.51 34.52
N LYS A 152 -1.96 -7.19 35.57
CA LYS A 152 -0.59 -7.51 36.04
C LYS A 152 0.32 -8.29 35.07
N ALA A 153 -0.02 -8.33 33.78
CA ALA A 153 0.76 -8.97 32.75
C ALA A 153 0.74 -8.09 31.51
N MET A 154 1.90 -7.65 31.05
CA MET A 154 2.21 -6.97 29.80
C MET A 154 2.10 -5.45 29.83
N GLU A 155 3.23 -4.78 29.86
CA GLU A 155 3.37 -3.43 29.30
C GLU A 155 3.70 -3.57 27.79
N PRO A 156 2.74 -3.49 26.87
CA PRO A 156 3.06 -3.51 25.46
C PRO A 156 3.77 -2.22 25.12
N TYR A 157 5.06 -2.31 24.86
CA TYR A 157 5.82 -1.20 24.33
C TYR A 157 5.76 -1.26 22.78
N ALA A 158 5.05 -0.33 22.18
CA ALA A 158 5.05 -0.14 20.73
C ALA A 158 5.54 1.26 20.39
N LYS A 159 6.70 1.35 19.81
CA LYS A 159 7.25 2.61 19.27
C LYS A 159 6.96 2.67 17.79
N MET A 160 6.29 3.73 17.32
CA MET A 160 5.91 3.88 15.93
C MET A 160 6.00 5.34 15.50
N ASN A 161 7.00 5.67 14.72
CA ASN A 161 7.24 7.03 14.24
C ASN A 161 7.65 7.02 12.77
N PHE A 162 7.49 8.17 12.11
CA PHE A 162 8.03 8.40 10.78
C PHE A 162 8.69 9.76 10.66
N TYR A 163 9.56 9.87 9.68
CA TYR A 163 10.24 11.10 9.27
C TYR A 163 10.26 11.17 7.76
N ASP A 164 10.11 12.36 7.20
CA ASP A 164 10.33 12.58 5.78
C ASP A 164 10.91 13.96 5.48
N VAL A 165 11.64 14.01 4.37
CA VAL A 165 12.19 15.23 3.78
C VAL A 165 11.89 15.21 2.29
N ASN A 166 11.38 16.33 1.80
CA ASN A 166 11.11 16.58 0.40
C ASN A 166 11.87 17.82 -0.04
N ALA A 167 12.48 17.80 -1.21
CA ALA A 167 13.14 18.96 -1.77
C ALA A 167 12.97 19.01 -3.28
N LYS A 168 12.80 20.21 -3.83
CA LYS A 168 12.84 20.48 -5.26
C LYS A 168 13.66 21.72 -5.50
N LEU A 169 14.58 21.63 -6.44
CA LEU A 169 15.40 22.74 -6.95
C LEU A 169 15.09 22.90 -8.44
N VAL A 170 14.88 24.12 -8.88
CA VAL A 170 14.63 24.42 -10.29
C VAL A 170 15.57 25.52 -10.73
N HIS A 171 16.26 25.30 -11.84
CA HIS A 171 17.12 26.29 -12.47
C HIS A 171 16.71 26.52 -13.93
N ARG A 172 16.51 27.79 -14.30
CA ARG A 172 16.24 28.24 -15.67
C ARG A 172 17.55 28.77 -16.26
N PHE A 173 18.14 28.00 -17.17
CA PHE A 173 19.34 28.43 -17.90
C PHE A 173 19.00 29.50 -18.94
N SER A 174 17.84 29.31 -19.59
CA SER A 174 17.29 30.23 -20.59
C SER A 174 15.75 30.16 -20.54
N GLU A 175 15.07 30.89 -21.41
CA GLU A 175 13.62 30.76 -21.61
C GLU A 175 13.25 29.38 -22.21
N SER A 176 14.20 28.74 -22.89
CA SER A 176 14.01 27.44 -23.54
C SER A 176 14.47 26.24 -22.67
N ASP A 177 15.38 26.47 -21.74
CA ASP A 177 16.06 25.38 -20.98
C ASP A 177 15.87 25.50 -19.51
N ARG A 178 15.34 24.44 -18.92
CA ARG A 178 15.07 24.32 -17.48
C ARG A 178 15.51 22.96 -16.96
N LEU A 179 16.22 22.95 -15.84
CA LEU A 179 16.60 21.76 -15.10
C LEU A 179 15.92 21.77 -13.72
N SER A 180 15.30 20.67 -13.36
CA SER A 180 14.72 20.45 -12.03
C SER A 180 15.36 19.24 -11.38
N ALA A 181 15.72 19.35 -10.11
CA ALA A 181 16.15 18.25 -9.28
C ALA A 181 15.11 18.02 -8.17
N VAL A 182 14.66 16.77 -7.99
CA VAL A 182 13.71 16.37 -6.97
C VAL A 182 14.35 15.34 -6.06
N PHE A 183 14.11 15.49 -4.77
CA PHE A 183 14.55 14.56 -3.75
C PHE A 183 13.44 14.32 -2.75
N TYR A 184 13.20 13.06 -2.43
CA TYR A 184 12.34 12.60 -1.36
C TYR A 184 13.04 11.50 -0.58
N TRP A 185 12.99 11.60 0.72
CA TRP A 185 13.39 10.54 1.64
C TRP A 185 12.40 10.44 2.78
N GLY A 186 11.90 9.24 3.02
CA GLY A 186 10.96 8.96 4.10
C GLY A 186 11.25 7.61 4.73
N LYS A 187 11.10 7.54 6.05
CA LYS A 187 11.35 6.33 6.83
C LYS A 187 10.36 6.18 7.96
N ASP A 188 9.87 4.95 8.14
CA ASP A 188 9.07 4.51 9.27
C ASP A 188 9.90 3.59 10.16
N VAL A 189 9.71 3.74 11.47
CA VAL A 189 10.31 2.89 12.50
C VAL A 189 9.20 2.40 13.41
N SER A 190 9.03 1.08 13.50
CA SER A 190 8.07 0.45 14.38
C SER A 190 8.75 -0.66 15.17
N ASN A 191 8.95 -0.43 16.45
CA ASN A 191 9.52 -1.42 17.36
C ASN A 191 8.44 -1.85 18.33
N SER A 192 8.27 -3.15 18.51
CA SER A 192 7.47 -3.72 19.57
C SER A 192 8.33 -4.70 20.36
N SER A 193 8.42 -4.45 21.62
CA SER A 193 8.90 -5.42 22.60
C SER A 193 7.69 -5.71 23.48
N PRO A 194 7.00 -6.84 23.30
CA PRO A 194 6.18 -7.32 24.40
C PRO A 194 7.14 -7.54 25.55
N THR A 195 6.92 -6.87 26.66
CA THR A 195 7.67 -7.06 27.90
C THR A 195 7.24 -8.36 28.58
N ASP A 196 7.25 -9.43 27.82
CA ASP A 196 7.23 -10.78 28.37
C ASP A 196 8.68 -11.21 28.65
N ASN A 197 9.31 -10.48 29.57
CA ASN A 197 10.28 -11.10 30.44
C ASN A 197 9.45 -11.89 31.47
N GLU A 198 8.80 -12.95 31.01
CA GLU A 198 8.21 -13.94 31.94
C GLU A 198 9.35 -14.60 32.66
N ILE A 199 9.72 -14.04 33.80
CA ILE A 199 10.54 -14.74 34.80
C ILE A 199 9.55 -15.49 35.66
N GLU A 200 9.18 -16.67 35.24
CA GLU A 200 8.48 -17.60 36.10
C GLU A 200 9.51 -18.31 36.99
N PHE A 201 9.60 -17.86 38.21
CA PHE A 201 10.34 -18.60 39.24
C PHE A 201 9.37 -19.46 40.04
N ASN A 202 9.47 -20.75 39.88
CA ASN A 202 8.73 -21.69 40.73
C ASN A 202 9.59 -22.11 41.91
N SER A 203 9.39 -21.48 43.04
CA SER A 203 10.15 -21.77 44.30
C SER A 203 10.02 -23.20 44.82
N LYS A 204 8.98 -23.93 44.38
CA LYS A 204 8.77 -25.33 44.80
C LYS A 204 9.56 -26.32 43.93
N SER A 205 9.79 -26.01 42.67
CA SER A 205 10.50 -26.89 41.74
C SER A 205 11.93 -26.40 41.42
N GLY A 206 12.35 -25.23 41.88
CA GLY A 206 13.63 -24.63 41.54
C GLY A 206 13.79 -24.34 40.06
N GLU A 207 12.69 -24.02 39.38
CA GLU A 207 12.66 -23.75 37.93
C GLU A 207 12.65 -22.25 37.66
N THR A 208 13.47 -21.85 36.74
CA THR A 208 13.51 -20.49 36.20
C THR A 208 13.26 -20.54 34.70
N ARG A 209 12.27 -19.80 34.20
CA ARG A 209 12.00 -19.65 32.78
C ARG A 209 12.03 -18.15 32.41
N THR A 210 12.76 -17.82 31.39
CA THR A 210 12.79 -16.46 30.81
C THR A 210 12.53 -16.56 29.33
N LYS A 211 11.62 -15.75 28.82
CA LYS A 211 11.37 -15.61 27.38
C LYS A 211 11.41 -14.13 27.02
N LYS A 212 12.21 -13.80 26.00
CA LYS A 212 12.30 -12.45 25.46
C LYS A 212 11.92 -12.50 23.99
N ASN A 213 11.07 -11.57 23.57
CA ASN A 213 10.68 -11.42 22.18
C ASN A 213 10.83 -9.95 21.79
N GLU A 214 11.54 -9.67 20.72
CA GLU A 214 11.74 -8.32 20.17
C GLU A 214 11.43 -8.32 18.68
N THR A 215 10.57 -7.40 18.25
CA THR A 215 10.26 -7.22 16.83
C THR A 215 10.59 -5.80 16.42
N LYS A 216 11.45 -5.65 15.40
CA LYS A 216 11.79 -4.38 14.77
C LYS A 216 11.28 -4.39 13.34
N ASN A 217 10.49 -3.40 12.99
CA ASN A 217 9.90 -3.26 11.67
C ASN A 217 10.19 -1.86 11.13
N ASN A 218 10.97 -1.77 10.07
CA ASN A 218 11.39 -0.52 9.45
C ASN A 218 11.09 -0.57 7.96
N TRP A 219 10.57 0.53 7.42
CA TRP A 219 10.43 0.67 5.96
C TRP A 219 10.61 2.12 5.55
N GLY A 220 10.87 2.33 4.28
CA GLY A 220 11.04 3.67 3.75
C GLY A 220 11.30 3.72 2.26
N ASN A 221 11.27 4.94 1.75
CA ASN A 221 11.55 5.26 0.36
C ASN A 221 12.61 6.34 0.25
N LEU A 222 13.42 6.25 -0.79
CA LEU A 222 14.21 7.34 -1.31
C LEU A 222 13.85 7.48 -2.80
N VAL A 223 13.56 8.70 -3.24
CA VAL A 223 13.33 9.03 -4.65
C VAL A 223 14.19 10.24 -4.99
N SER A 224 14.93 10.15 -6.07
CA SER A 224 15.68 11.29 -6.62
C SER A 224 15.54 11.33 -8.13
N SER A 225 15.41 12.51 -8.71
CA SER A 225 15.37 12.68 -10.15
C SER A 225 15.97 14.00 -10.62
N LEU A 226 16.48 13.95 -11.85
CA LEU A 226 16.88 15.11 -12.64
C LEU A 226 15.98 15.18 -13.87
N TYR A 227 15.33 16.29 -14.05
CA TYR A 227 14.35 16.50 -15.11
C TYR A 227 14.74 17.73 -15.93
N TRP A 228 15.21 17.52 -17.15
CA TRP A 228 15.54 18.58 -18.09
C TRP A 228 14.40 18.78 -19.08
N THR A 229 13.97 20.04 -19.22
CA THR A 229 12.97 20.46 -20.18
C THR A 229 13.63 21.41 -21.18
N HIS A 230 13.48 21.12 -22.47
CA HIS A 230 13.88 21.98 -23.57
C HIS A 230 12.69 22.29 -24.45
N THR A 231 12.49 23.58 -24.74
CA THR A 231 11.41 24.07 -25.60
C THR A 231 12.01 24.73 -26.84
N ALA A 232 11.68 24.24 -28.02
CA ALA A 232 12.12 24.85 -29.29
C ALA A 232 10.91 25.49 -30.00
N GLY A 233 10.79 26.80 -29.84
CA GLY A 233 9.61 27.55 -30.24
C GLY A 233 8.32 27.08 -29.55
N ASP A 234 7.16 27.40 -30.12
CA ASP A 234 5.85 27.09 -29.52
C ASP A 234 5.36 25.68 -29.85
N ARG A 235 6.09 24.94 -30.67
CA ARG A 235 5.60 23.65 -31.22
C ARG A 235 6.32 22.41 -30.71
N PHE A 236 7.56 22.54 -30.24
CA PHE A 236 8.35 21.40 -29.85
C PHE A 236 8.79 21.50 -28.39
N LEU A 237 8.56 20.42 -27.63
CA LEU A 237 8.98 20.25 -26.24
C LEU A 237 9.69 18.91 -26.10
N MET A 238 10.85 18.90 -25.47
CA MET A 238 11.58 17.71 -25.08
C MET A 238 11.74 17.68 -23.57
N ASN A 239 11.51 16.53 -22.99
CA ASN A 239 11.73 16.27 -21.58
C ASN A 239 12.64 15.03 -21.42
N VAL A 240 13.71 15.17 -20.68
CA VAL A 240 14.57 14.04 -20.28
C VAL A 240 14.55 13.91 -18.76
N ASN A 241 14.18 12.75 -18.29
CA ASN A 241 14.13 12.44 -16.86
C ASN A 241 15.04 11.27 -16.54
N ALA A 242 16.02 11.48 -15.66
CA ALA A 242 16.82 10.43 -15.05
C ALA A 242 16.39 10.30 -13.59
N SER A 243 15.96 9.11 -13.15
CA SER A 243 15.43 8.91 -11.81
C SER A 243 15.97 7.66 -11.14
N PHE A 244 16.04 7.73 -9.82
CA PHE A 244 16.38 6.62 -8.95
C PHE A 244 15.40 6.54 -7.80
N SER A 245 14.83 5.35 -7.58
CA SER A 245 13.94 5.05 -6.47
C SER A 245 14.45 3.85 -5.69
N LEU A 246 14.40 3.94 -4.38
CA LEU A 246 14.73 2.86 -3.45
C LEU A 246 13.57 2.69 -2.48
N TYR A 247 13.00 1.50 -2.43
CA TYR A 247 12.14 1.03 -1.36
C TYR A 247 12.91 0.00 -0.54
N ASP A 248 12.91 0.15 0.78
CA ASP A 248 13.59 -0.76 1.72
C ASP A 248 12.62 -1.11 2.85
N TYR A 249 12.32 -2.39 2.99
CA TYR A 249 11.55 -2.94 4.10
C TYR A 249 12.38 -3.97 4.84
N ARG A 250 12.35 -3.90 6.17
CA ARG A 250 13.02 -4.86 7.04
C ARG A 250 12.16 -5.17 8.26
N LEU A 251 11.89 -6.46 8.45
CA LEU A 251 11.33 -7.01 9.68
C LEU A 251 12.37 -7.91 10.33
N ALA A 252 12.79 -7.59 11.56
CA ALA A 252 13.66 -8.44 12.37
C ALA A 252 12.88 -8.92 13.60
N GLN A 253 12.87 -10.22 13.81
CA GLN A 253 12.26 -10.88 14.95
C GLN A 253 13.32 -11.66 15.71
N ASN A 254 13.54 -11.31 16.97
CA ASN A 254 14.50 -11.96 17.85
C ASN A 254 13.72 -12.58 18.99
N VAL A 255 13.80 -13.87 19.13
CA VAL A 255 13.19 -14.63 20.21
C VAL A 255 14.30 -15.36 20.95
N SER A 256 14.39 -15.16 22.26
CA SER A 256 15.31 -15.92 23.11
C SER A 256 14.55 -16.53 24.28
N GLY A 257 14.83 -17.77 24.57
CA GLY A 257 14.32 -18.52 25.68
C GLY A 257 15.43 -19.06 26.57
N TYR A 258 15.26 -18.99 27.86
CA TYR A 258 16.15 -19.59 28.85
C TYR A 258 15.31 -20.37 29.82
N TYR A 259 15.67 -21.61 30.04
CA TYR A 259 15.06 -22.46 31.05
C TYR A 259 16.13 -23.16 31.89
N GLU A 260 16.02 -23.08 33.21
CA GLU A 260 16.90 -23.73 34.16
C GLU A 260 16.07 -24.44 35.22
N SER A 261 16.41 -25.69 35.48
CA SER A 261 15.81 -26.48 36.55
C SER A 261 16.90 -27.01 37.48
N ARG A 262 16.77 -26.77 38.79
CA ARG A 262 17.68 -27.25 39.86
C ARG A 262 16.93 -28.07 40.87
N LYS A 263 17.54 -29.18 41.32
CA LYS A 263 17.06 -29.99 42.41
C LYS A 263 18.16 -30.08 43.47
N MET A 264 17.90 -29.65 44.72
CA MET A 264 18.90 -29.59 45.79
C MET A 264 20.19 -28.86 45.34
N GLU A 265 20.03 -27.68 44.71
CA GLU A 265 21.11 -26.86 44.14
C GLU A 265 21.87 -27.47 42.94
N GLN A 266 21.62 -28.73 42.60
CA GLN A 266 22.22 -29.39 41.44
C GLN A 266 21.43 -29.07 40.16
N LEU A 267 22.14 -28.66 39.11
CA LEU A 267 21.56 -28.40 37.80
C LEU A 267 21.04 -29.71 37.20
N GLN A 268 19.74 -29.77 36.91
CA GLN A 268 19.08 -30.90 36.28
C GLN A 268 18.89 -30.71 34.80
N ARG A 269 18.52 -29.48 34.38
CA ARG A 269 18.36 -29.12 32.97
C ARG A 269 18.64 -27.65 32.77
N LEU A 270 19.29 -27.34 31.68
CA LEU A 270 19.47 -25.99 31.17
C LEU A 270 19.18 -25.99 29.69
N THR A 271 18.23 -25.16 29.25
CA THR A 271 18.02 -24.90 27.80
C THR A 271 18.17 -23.43 27.50
N GLU A 272 18.85 -23.15 26.41
CA GLU A 272 18.95 -21.82 25.85
C GLU A 272 18.59 -21.89 24.36
N ASP A 273 17.55 -21.15 23.99
CA ASP A 273 17.05 -21.06 22.64
C ASP A 273 17.16 -19.64 22.14
N VAL A 274 17.78 -19.45 20.99
CA VAL A 274 17.84 -18.17 20.29
C VAL A 274 17.34 -18.38 18.87
N SER A 275 16.41 -17.55 18.46
CA SER A 275 15.92 -17.51 17.08
C SER A 275 15.92 -16.08 16.59
N GLU A 276 16.70 -15.81 15.57
CA GLU A 276 16.76 -14.52 14.90
C GLU A 276 16.30 -14.69 13.46
N THR A 277 15.20 -14.03 13.09
CA THR A 277 14.72 -14.05 11.70
C THR A 277 14.60 -12.63 11.19
N ARG A 278 15.22 -12.38 10.04
CA ARG A 278 15.18 -11.10 9.36
C ARG A 278 14.60 -11.28 7.95
N TYR A 279 13.54 -10.55 7.68
CA TYR A 279 12.89 -10.48 6.38
C TYR A 279 13.24 -9.14 5.75
N ASP A 280 13.91 -9.16 4.61
CA ASP A 280 14.23 -7.99 3.81
C ASP A 280 13.42 -8.02 2.51
N SER A 281 12.81 -6.89 2.13
CA SER A 281 12.22 -6.68 0.80
C SER A 281 12.70 -5.33 0.27
N LYS A 282 13.57 -5.37 -0.73
CA LYS A 282 14.21 -4.19 -1.27
C LYS A 282 13.97 -4.08 -2.77
N VAL A 283 13.61 -2.87 -3.22
CA VAL A 283 13.49 -2.53 -4.64
C VAL A 283 14.36 -1.32 -4.94
N LYS A 284 15.28 -1.47 -5.88
CA LYS A 284 16.01 -0.35 -6.48
C LYS A 284 15.55 -0.22 -7.93
N ASP A 285 15.18 0.98 -8.32
CA ASP A 285 14.68 1.27 -9.68
C ASP A 285 15.44 2.48 -10.23
N ALA A 286 16.32 2.24 -11.18
CA ALA A 286 17.02 3.29 -11.93
C ALA A 286 16.38 3.41 -13.31
N SER A 287 15.90 4.59 -13.70
CA SER A 287 15.26 4.77 -14.99
C SER A 287 15.67 6.05 -15.70
N ILE A 288 15.64 5.99 -17.01
CA ILE A 288 15.81 7.13 -17.91
C ILE A 288 14.63 7.16 -18.89
N THR A 289 14.07 8.35 -19.08
CA THR A 289 12.94 8.58 -20.00
C THR A 289 13.26 9.80 -20.85
N ALA A 290 13.03 9.71 -22.15
CA ALA A 290 13.05 10.85 -23.05
C ALA A 290 11.68 10.95 -23.74
N ASP A 291 10.98 12.06 -23.49
CA ASP A 291 9.65 12.38 -23.99
C ASP A 291 9.73 13.55 -24.96
N PHE A 292 9.06 13.43 -26.06
CA PHE A 292 8.98 14.47 -27.10
C PHE A 292 7.52 14.80 -27.34
N ARG A 293 7.25 16.10 -27.55
CA ARG A 293 5.94 16.60 -27.92
C ARG A 293 6.09 17.55 -29.11
N PHE A 294 5.26 17.34 -30.10
CA PHE A 294 5.26 18.17 -31.29
C PHE A 294 3.85 18.51 -31.75
N ARG A 295 3.59 19.78 -31.93
CA ARG A 295 2.32 20.31 -32.43
C ARG A 295 2.50 20.89 -33.83
N PRO A 296 2.41 20.06 -34.89
CA PRO A 296 2.57 20.54 -36.27
C PRO A 296 1.47 21.54 -36.66
N VAL A 297 0.24 21.22 -36.23
CA VAL A 297 -0.96 22.05 -36.44
C VAL A 297 -1.85 21.98 -35.21
N ALA A 298 -2.82 22.85 -35.04
CA ALA A 298 -3.68 22.92 -33.89
C ALA A 298 -4.52 21.65 -33.65
N ALA A 299 -4.76 20.83 -34.68
CA ALA A 299 -5.53 19.62 -34.63
C ALA A 299 -4.77 18.40 -34.01
N HIS A 300 -3.44 18.42 -34.02
CA HIS A 300 -2.60 17.30 -33.61
C HIS A 300 -1.61 17.69 -32.52
N ASP A 301 -1.60 16.93 -31.42
CA ASP A 301 -0.60 17.03 -30.37
C ASP A 301 0.11 15.67 -30.24
N LEU A 302 1.13 15.51 -31.10
CA LEU A 302 1.91 14.27 -31.18
C LEU A 302 2.87 14.18 -30.03
N ARG A 303 2.92 13.02 -29.39
CA ARG A 303 3.87 12.69 -28.33
C ARG A 303 4.47 11.32 -28.58
N TRP A 304 5.77 11.21 -28.40
CA TRP A 304 6.48 9.93 -28.46
C TRP A 304 7.64 9.94 -27.47
N GLY A 305 8.17 8.80 -27.19
CA GLY A 305 9.30 8.71 -26.30
C GLY A 305 9.83 7.30 -26.10
N VAL A 306 10.92 7.24 -25.36
CA VAL A 306 11.58 6.01 -24.96
C VAL A 306 11.78 6.00 -23.45
N LYS A 307 11.68 4.82 -22.84
CA LYS A 307 11.97 4.61 -21.42
C LYS A 307 12.79 3.34 -21.23
N GLY A 308 13.90 3.45 -20.51
CA GLY A 308 14.67 2.33 -20.01
C GLY A 308 14.63 2.32 -18.47
N SER A 309 14.51 1.16 -17.85
CA SER A 309 14.66 1.02 -16.39
C SER A 309 15.32 -0.29 -16.02
N LEU A 310 16.18 -0.25 -15.01
CA LEU A 310 16.75 -1.40 -14.34
C LEU A 310 16.18 -1.45 -12.93
N GLN A 311 15.48 -2.53 -12.64
CA GLN A 311 14.85 -2.79 -11.36
C GLN A 311 15.51 -3.99 -10.70
N GLN A 312 16.06 -3.79 -9.49
CA GLN A 312 16.65 -4.85 -8.67
C GLN A 312 15.70 -5.15 -7.52
N LEU A 313 15.20 -6.37 -7.46
CA LEU A 313 14.29 -6.84 -6.43
C LEU A 313 14.99 -7.88 -5.56
N SER A 314 14.99 -7.68 -4.25
CA SER A 314 15.73 -8.53 -3.31
C SER A 314 14.82 -8.95 -2.16
N PRO A 315 13.93 -9.96 -2.36
CA PRO A 315 13.20 -10.60 -1.28
C PRO A 315 14.12 -11.64 -0.61
N ILE A 316 14.59 -11.33 0.61
CA ILE A 316 15.59 -12.17 1.31
C ILE A 316 15.12 -12.44 2.73
N ILE A 317 15.25 -13.70 3.18
CA ILE A 317 15.10 -14.12 4.57
C ILE A 317 16.44 -14.60 5.09
N HIS A 318 16.88 -14.06 6.21
CA HIS A 318 17.96 -14.60 7.01
C HIS A 318 17.37 -15.21 8.26
N ALA A 319 17.59 -16.49 8.48
CA ALA A 319 17.08 -17.21 9.64
C ALA A 319 18.25 -17.88 10.36
N TYR A 320 18.49 -17.42 11.58
CA TYR A 320 19.47 -18.01 12.49
C TYR A 320 18.75 -18.64 13.67
N SER A 321 19.15 -19.85 14.04
CA SER A 321 18.68 -20.49 15.26
C SER A 321 19.82 -21.17 15.99
N TYR A 322 19.81 -21.04 17.31
CA TYR A 322 20.71 -21.69 18.24
C TYR A 322 19.89 -22.33 19.33
N ASN A 323 20.17 -23.60 19.58
CA ASN A 323 19.57 -24.35 20.67
C ASN A 323 20.68 -25.05 21.46
N TYR A 324 20.68 -24.85 22.77
CA TYR A 324 21.53 -25.55 23.72
C TYR A 324 20.66 -26.24 24.73
N ASP A 325 20.80 -27.56 24.87
CA ASP A 325 20.11 -28.38 25.89
C ASP A 325 21.13 -29.20 26.64
N TYR A 326 21.19 -28.93 27.95
CA TYR A 326 22.02 -29.64 28.91
C TYR A 326 21.18 -30.44 29.87
N THR A 327 21.54 -31.69 30.01
CA THR A 327 21.13 -32.56 31.11
C THR A 327 22.36 -33.24 31.70
N PRO A 328 22.33 -33.78 32.95
CA PRO A 328 23.49 -34.49 33.54
C PRO A 328 24.02 -35.64 32.67
N SER A 329 23.19 -36.21 31.83
CA SER A 329 23.54 -37.34 30.95
C SER A 329 23.87 -36.97 29.52
N LYS A 330 23.52 -35.75 29.06
CA LYS A 330 23.66 -35.37 27.66
C LYS A 330 23.73 -33.85 27.46
N VAL A 331 24.62 -33.43 26.61
CA VAL A 331 24.67 -32.04 26.09
C VAL A 331 24.38 -32.08 24.61
N THR A 332 23.45 -31.26 24.15
CA THR A 332 23.12 -31.08 22.74
C THR A 332 23.27 -29.62 22.37
N ARG A 333 23.96 -29.35 21.28
CA ARG A 333 24.06 -28.01 20.69
C ARG A 333 23.72 -28.09 19.21
N THR A 334 22.78 -27.30 18.80
CA THR A 334 22.36 -27.18 17.39
C THR A 334 22.42 -25.72 16.98
N GLU A 335 23.03 -25.45 15.84
CA GLU A 335 23.14 -24.14 15.27
C GLU A 335 22.77 -24.21 13.79
N THR A 336 21.92 -23.30 13.32
CA THR A 336 21.48 -23.26 11.94
C THR A 336 21.51 -21.83 11.46
N ASP A 337 22.12 -21.59 10.34
CA ASP A 337 22.11 -20.30 9.63
C ASP A 337 21.67 -20.54 8.18
N ARG A 338 20.62 -19.86 7.75
CA ARG A 338 20.03 -20.02 6.42
C ARG A 338 19.73 -18.66 5.80
N THR A 339 20.05 -18.55 4.53
CA THR A 339 19.57 -17.43 3.69
C THR A 339 18.66 -18.01 2.61
N ILE A 340 17.45 -17.46 2.47
CA ILE A 340 16.43 -17.87 1.52
C ILE A 340 16.09 -16.67 0.65
N GLY A 341 15.89 -16.90 -0.64
CA GLY A 341 15.65 -15.87 -1.63
C GLY A 341 16.95 -15.30 -2.20
N GLU A 342 16.81 -14.59 -3.29
CA GLU A 342 17.94 -14.00 -4.04
C GLU A 342 17.54 -12.70 -4.70
N ARG A 343 18.53 -11.94 -5.12
CA ARG A 343 18.33 -10.74 -5.92
C ARG A 343 17.97 -11.12 -7.35
N GLN A 344 16.93 -10.49 -7.88
CA GLN A 344 16.50 -10.62 -9.26
C GLN A 344 16.54 -9.26 -9.93
N ASP A 345 17.14 -9.20 -11.11
CA ASP A 345 17.29 -7.97 -11.90
C ASP A 345 16.32 -8.03 -13.09
N LEU A 346 15.47 -7.00 -13.22
CA LEU A 346 14.53 -6.83 -14.33
C LEU A 346 14.92 -5.61 -15.14
N LEU A 347 15.29 -5.81 -16.39
CA LEU A 347 15.50 -4.73 -17.37
C LEU A 347 14.20 -4.51 -18.15
N THR A 348 13.72 -3.27 -18.16
CA THR A 348 12.54 -2.88 -18.95
C THR A 348 12.95 -1.82 -19.97
N ALA A 349 12.60 -2.03 -21.23
CA ALA A 349 12.75 -1.05 -22.30
C ALA A 349 11.41 -0.83 -22.99
N SER A 350 11.07 0.42 -23.31
CA SER A 350 9.79 0.74 -23.94
C SER A 350 9.94 1.87 -24.92
N ILE A 351 9.16 1.80 -26.00
CA ILE A 351 8.94 2.87 -26.95
C ILE A 351 7.44 3.13 -27.05
N TYR A 352 7.03 4.37 -27.19
CA TYR A 352 5.63 4.73 -27.35
C TYR A 352 5.45 5.95 -28.26
N ALA A 353 4.26 6.02 -28.86
CA ALA A 353 3.77 7.17 -29.57
C ALA A 353 2.27 7.33 -29.32
N GLU A 354 1.81 8.57 -29.23
CA GLU A 354 0.40 8.91 -29.08
C GLU A 354 0.09 10.23 -29.77
N ASP A 355 -1.16 10.39 -30.22
CA ASP A 355 -1.69 11.60 -30.78
C ASP A 355 -2.98 12.01 -30.08
N ASP A 356 -3.00 13.23 -29.54
CA ASP A 356 -4.22 13.90 -29.10
C ASP A 356 -4.79 14.65 -30.30
N TRP A 357 -5.73 14.02 -31.01
CA TRP A 357 -6.28 14.48 -32.26
C TRP A 357 -7.64 15.15 -32.08
N THR A 358 -7.73 16.43 -32.42
CA THR A 358 -8.98 17.17 -32.59
C THR A 358 -9.53 16.95 -34.00
N VAL A 359 -10.31 15.85 -34.16
CA VAL A 359 -10.87 15.45 -35.46
C VAL A 359 -11.88 16.49 -35.95
N ALA A 360 -12.69 17.00 -35.02
CA ALA A 360 -13.69 18.05 -35.25
C ALA A 360 -13.96 18.78 -33.91
N PRO A 361 -14.60 19.94 -33.89
CA PRO A 361 -14.92 20.65 -32.64
C PRO A 361 -15.72 19.83 -31.65
N TRP A 362 -16.49 18.87 -32.14
CA TRP A 362 -17.31 17.95 -31.33
C TRP A 362 -16.66 16.58 -31.10
N LEU A 363 -15.52 16.26 -31.74
CA LEU A 363 -14.88 14.95 -31.71
C LEU A 363 -13.39 15.11 -31.44
N MET A 364 -12.95 14.59 -30.30
CA MET A 364 -11.54 14.45 -29.92
C MET A 364 -11.21 12.97 -29.72
N ALA A 365 -10.03 12.56 -30.19
CA ALA A 365 -9.52 11.21 -30.03
C ALA A 365 -8.09 11.25 -29.47
N ASN A 366 -7.76 10.37 -28.56
CA ASN A 366 -6.38 10.03 -28.23
C ASN A 366 -6.13 8.60 -28.70
N VAL A 367 -5.14 8.40 -29.54
CA VAL A 367 -4.72 7.10 -30.05
C VAL A 367 -3.24 6.93 -29.76
N GLY A 368 -2.90 5.84 -29.09
CA GLY A 368 -1.54 5.57 -28.67
C GLY A 368 -1.14 4.10 -28.81
N LEU A 369 0.12 3.88 -29.03
CA LEU A 369 0.73 2.56 -29.06
C LEU A 369 2.00 2.58 -28.23
N ARG A 370 2.15 1.56 -27.38
CA ARG A 370 3.36 1.30 -26.62
C ARG A 370 3.84 -0.10 -26.91
N TYR A 371 5.13 -0.28 -27.08
CA TYR A 371 5.79 -1.57 -27.09
C TYR A 371 6.78 -1.63 -25.94
N SER A 372 6.67 -2.66 -25.10
CA SER A 372 7.50 -2.84 -23.92
C SER A 372 8.18 -4.21 -23.96
N LEU A 373 9.46 -4.23 -23.61
CA LEU A 373 10.29 -5.43 -23.40
C LEU A 373 10.61 -5.53 -21.91
N PHE A 374 10.50 -6.74 -21.38
CA PHE A 374 10.84 -7.07 -19.98
C PHE A 374 11.81 -8.25 -20.01
N SER A 375 13.06 -8.00 -19.63
CA SER A 375 14.11 -9.02 -19.62
C SER A 375 14.54 -9.33 -18.22
N VAL A 376 14.46 -10.60 -17.85
CA VAL A 376 14.86 -11.15 -16.55
C VAL A 376 15.62 -12.43 -16.80
N GLU A 377 16.80 -12.56 -16.20
CA GLU A 377 17.66 -13.73 -16.40
C GLU A 377 17.83 -14.08 -17.89
N ASN A 378 17.39 -15.28 -18.30
CA ASN A 378 17.46 -15.76 -19.68
C ASN A 378 16.15 -15.58 -20.47
N LYS A 379 15.13 -14.88 -19.90
CA LYS A 379 13.82 -14.72 -20.52
C LYS A 379 13.52 -13.27 -20.83
N THR A 380 13.05 -13.01 -22.04
CA THR A 380 12.55 -11.72 -22.47
C THR A 380 11.08 -11.84 -22.91
N TYR A 381 10.24 -10.98 -22.33
CA TYR A 381 8.83 -10.87 -22.65
C TYR A 381 8.56 -9.58 -23.41
N GLY A 382 7.85 -9.69 -24.53
CA GLY A 382 7.35 -8.55 -25.30
C GLY A 382 5.86 -8.28 -25.03
N SER A 383 5.47 -7.01 -25.03
CA SER A 383 4.07 -6.60 -24.93
C SER A 383 3.76 -5.43 -25.85
N LEU A 384 2.77 -5.62 -26.72
CA LEU A 384 2.18 -4.53 -27.52
C LEU A 384 0.93 -4.03 -26.81
N GLU A 385 0.87 -2.73 -26.54
CA GLU A 385 -0.11 -2.09 -25.67
C GLU A 385 -0.84 -0.97 -26.43
N PRO A 386 -1.81 -1.29 -27.32
CA PRO A 386 -2.66 -0.29 -27.97
C PRO A 386 -3.60 0.37 -26.95
N ARG A 387 -3.83 1.66 -27.15
CA ARG A 387 -4.74 2.48 -26.33
C ARG A 387 -5.48 3.44 -27.21
N ALA A 388 -6.76 3.60 -26.95
CA ALA A 388 -7.60 4.55 -27.65
C ALA A 388 -8.64 5.13 -26.70
N SER A 389 -8.88 6.42 -26.81
CA SER A 389 -10.00 7.07 -26.15
C SER A 389 -10.62 8.09 -27.10
N VAL A 390 -11.94 8.19 -27.04
CA VAL A 390 -12.70 9.13 -27.88
C VAL A 390 -13.65 9.92 -27.01
N ARG A 391 -13.72 11.21 -27.24
CA ARG A 391 -14.66 12.13 -26.60
C ARG A 391 -15.57 12.76 -27.67
N PHE A 392 -16.85 12.51 -27.56
CA PHE A 392 -17.88 13.15 -28.35
C PHE A 392 -18.54 14.27 -27.53
N LEU A 393 -18.47 15.48 -27.98
CA LEU A 393 -19.21 16.60 -27.40
C LEU A 393 -20.61 16.61 -28.00
N LEU A 394 -21.59 16.05 -27.29
CA LEU A 394 -22.98 15.90 -27.72
C LEU A 394 -23.71 17.25 -27.69
N THR A 395 -23.40 18.07 -26.68
CA THR A 395 -23.79 19.46 -26.54
C THR A 395 -22.63 20.23 -25.88
N PRO A 396 -22.66 21.58 -25.85
CA PRO A 396 -21.62 22.32 -25.12
C PRO A 396 -21.45 21.93 -23.65
N ALA A 397 -22.49 21.36 -23.05
CA ALA A 397 -22.51 20.94 -21.65
C ALA A 397 -22.39 19.41 -21.45
N MET A 398 -22.47 18.58 -22.52
CA MET A 398 -22.56 17.13 -22.42
C MET A 398 -21.53 16.44 -23.31
N ALA A 399 -20.73 15.55 -22.74
CA ALA A 399 -19.73 14.77 -23.45
C ALA A 399 -19.91 13.26 -23.17
N LEU A 400 -19.86 12.46 -24.24
CA LEU A 400 -19.70 10.99 -24.17
C LEU A 400 -18.21 10.66 -24.32
N LYS A 401 -17.70 9.77 -23.49
CA LYS A 401 -16.32 9.26 -23.55
C LYS A 401 -16.35 7.75 -23.70
N LEU A 402 -15.53 7.21 -24.60
CA LEU A 402 -15.28 5.79 -24.74
C LEU A 402 -13.78 5.54 -24.71
N SER A 403 -13.35 4.44 -24.13
CA SER A 403 -11.92 4.13 -24.04
C SER A 403 -11.62 2.65 -24.02
N TYR A 404 -10.48 2.30 -24.57
CA TYR A 404 -9.87 0.98 -24.53
C TYR A 404 -8.38 1.11 -24.21
N ALA A 405 -7.87 0.21 -23.35
CA ALA A 405 -6.44 0.08 -23.13
C ALA A 405 -6.04 -1.37 -22.88
N ARG A 406 -4.95 -1.79 -23.53
CA ARG A 406 -4.20 -2.98 -23.19
C ARG A 406 -2.95 -2.58 -22.42
N MET A 407 -2.64 -3.34 -21.35
CA MET A 407 -1.59 -2.99 -20.40
C MET A 407 -0.84 -4.25 -19.99
N ALA A 408 0.46 -4.10 -19.64
CA ALA A 408 1.31 -5.16 -19.14
C ALA A 408 2.08 -4.72 -17.89
N GLN A 409 2.39 -5.68 -17.01
CA GLN A 409 3.12 -5.46 -15.77
C GLN A 409 4.13 -6.57 -15.55
N GLY A 410 5.38 -6.18 -15.20
CA GLY A 410 6.49 -7.10 -14.96
C GLY A 410 6.97 -7.16 -13.51
N VAL A 411 6.38 -6.37 -12.60
CA VAL A 411 6.72 -6.36 -11.17
C VAL A 411 5.45 -6.51 -10.36
N HIS A 412 5.43 -7.44 -9.40
CA HIS A 412 4.26 -7.83 -8.62
C HIS A 412 4.50 -7.64 -7.13
N LEU A 413 3.46 -7.31 -6.39
CA LEU A 413 3.45 -7.34 -4.93
C LEU A 413 2.68 -8.58 -4.47
N LEU A 414 3.36 -9.47 -3.79
CA LEU A 414 2.76 -10.65 -3.19
C LEU A 414 2.29 -10.33 -1.77
N SER A 415 0.99 -10.34 -1.56
CA SER A 415 0.35 -10.12 -0.26
C SER A 415 -0.28 -11.41 0.24
N SER A 416 0.05 -11.83 1.45
CA SER A 416 -0.51 -13.03 2.09
C SER A 416 -1.88 -12.78 2.70
N SER A 417 -2.24 -11.54 2.89
CA SER A 417 -3.56 -11.10 3.37
C SER A 417 -4.18 -10.19 2.33
N ASN A 418 -5.51 -10.11 2.30
CA ASN A 418 -6.20 -9.15 1.44
C ASN A 418 -6.02 -7.68 1.92
N ILE A 419 -4.98 -7.43 2.70
CA ILE A 419 -4.55 -6.14 3.23
C ILE A 419 -3.11 -5.94 2.78
N VAL A 420 -2.84 -4.83 2.11
CA VAL A 420 -1.46 -4.47 1.75
C VAL A 420 -0.71 -4.07 3.02
N MET A 421 0.39 -4.76 3.25
CA MET A 421 1.26 -4.55 4.40
C MET A 421 2.67 -4.20 3.91
N PRO A 422 3.44 -3.41 4.66
CA PRO A 422 4.85 -3.20 4.32
C PRO A 422 5.67 -4.49 4.23
N SER A 423 5.22 -5.56 4.90
CA SER A 423 5.83 -6.91 4.87
C SER A 423 5.58 -7.69 3.59
N ASP A 424 4.72 -7.20 2.70
CA ASP A 424 4.52 -7.80 1.39
C ASP A 424 5.76 -7.63 0.52
N ILE A 425 6.05 -8.62 -0.32
CA ILE A 425 7.28 -8.62 -1.11
C ILE A 425 7.04 -8.25 -2.56
N TRP A 426 7.96 -7.43 -3.08
CA TRP A 426 8.03 -7.13 -4.50
C TRP A 426 8.87 -8.17 -5.22
N VAL A 427 8.32 -8.75 -6.27
CA VAL A 427 8.95 -9.78 -7.10
C VAL A 427 8.79 -9.45 -8.58
N PRO A 428 9.76 -9.79 -9.44
CA PRO A 428 9.64 -9.59 -10.89
C PRO A 428 8.91 -10.76 -11.54
N VAL A 429 8.59 -10.61 -12.82
CA VAL A 429 8.37 -11.74 -13.72
C VAL A 429 9.62 -12.63 -13.72
N THR A 430 9.44 -13.93 -13.96
CA THR A 430 10.53 -14.90 -14.07
C THR A 430 10.25 -15.83 -15.25
N GLU A 431 11.08 -16.82 -15.48
CA GLU A 431 10.80 -17.83 -16.50
C GLU A 431 9.47 -18.57 -16.23
N LYS A 432 9.15 -18.84 -14.95
CA LYS A 432 7.91 -19.53 -14.51
C LYS A 432 6.73 -18.59 -14.35
N ILE A 433 6.98 -17.33 -14.06
CA ILE A 433 5.97 -16.29 -13.78
C ILE A 433 5.92 -15.31 -14.96
N PRO A 434 5.00 -15.50 -15.91
CA PRO A 434 4.91 -14.66 -17.10
C PRO A 434 4.30 -13.28 -16.79
N LEU A 435 4.41 -12.34 -17.74
CA LEU A 435 3.80 -11.01 -17.66
C LEU A 435 2.32 -11.07 -17.32
N MET A 436 1.91 -10.32 -16.32
CA MET A 436 0.51 -10.01 -16.10
C MET A 436 0.03 -9.03 -17.17
N ARG A 437 -1.14 -9.28 -17.74
CA ARG A 437 -1.75 -8.44 -18.79
C ARG A 437 -3.18 -8.10 -18.44
N SER A 438 -3.66 -6.95 -18.89
CA SER A 438 -5.05 -6.59 -18.78
C SER A 438 -5.58 -5.91 -20.04
N ASN A 439 -6.88 -6.11 -20.31
CA ASN A 439 -7.64 -5.31 -21.26
C ASN A 439 -8.75 -4.61 -20.50
N GLN A 440 -8.91 -3.30 -20.70
CA GLN A 440 -9.93 -2.52 -20.04
C GLN A 440 -10.71 -1.71 -21.07
N TYR A 441 -12.04 -1.77 -20.96
CA TYR A 441 -13.02 -1.00 -21.71
C TYR A 441 -13.76 -0.11 -20.72
N ALA A 442 -13.97 1.15 -21.07
CA ALA A 442 -14.80 2.05 -20.27
C ALA A 442 -15.58 3.00 -21.17
N GLY A 443 -16.76 3.38 -20.71
CA GLY A 443 -17.62 4.33 -21.39
C GLY A 443 -18.45 5.10 -20.40
N GLY A 444 -18.63 6.41 -20.65
CA GLY A 444 -19.38 7.26 -19.73
C GLY A 444 -19.78 8.60 -20.31
N VAL A 445 -20.72 9.23 -19.63
CA VAL A 445 -21.26 10.53 -19.95
C VAL A 445 -20.94 11.50 -18.82
N ASN A 446 -20.44 12.68 -19.20
CA ASN A 446 -20.28 13.83 -18.32
C ASN A 446 -21.25 14.92 -18.75
N TYR A 447 -21.95 15.51 -17.79
CA TYR A 447 -22.94 16.57 -18.04
C TYR A 447 -22.77 17.71 -17.02
N GLU A 448 -22.48 18.91 -17.51
CA GLU A 448 -22.49 20.14 -16.70
C GLU A 448 -23.93 20.68 -16.67
N ILE A 449 -24.64 20.38 -15.58
CA ILE A 449 -26.05 20.79 -15.39
C ILE A 449 -26.17 22.30 -15.32
N MET A 450 -25.25 22.92 -14.60
CA MET A 450 -25.07 24.38 -14.50
C MET A 450 -23.61 24.69 -14.23
N LYS A 451 -23.18 25.91 -14.43
CA LYS A 451 -21.79 26.34 -14.22
C LYS A 451 -21.23 25.85 -12.89
N GLY A 452 -20.26 24.96 -12.98
CA GLY A 452 -19.54 24.39 -11.83
C GLY A 452 -20.28 23.26 -11.09
N LEU A 453 -21.43 22.76 -11.62
CA LEU A 453 -22.09 21.53 -11.16
C LEU A 453 -22.05 20.50 -12.28
N GLU A 454 -21.19 19.51 -12.14
CA GLU A 454 -20.99 18.41 -13.09
C GLU A 454 -21.51 17.09 -12.51
N VAL A 455 -22.16 16.30 -13.34
CA VAL A 455 -22.58 14.92 -13.05
C VAL A 455 -21.94 14.00 -14.07
N SER A 456 -21.44 12.86 -13.63
CA SER A 456 -20.88 11.83 -14.51
C SER A 456 -21.39 10.43 -14.16
N VAL A 457 -21.55 9.63 -15.19
CA VAL A 457 -21.86 8.19 -15.12
C VAL A 457 -20.87 7.47 -16.00
N GLU A 458 -20.14 6.50 -15.46
CA GLU A 458 -19.15 5.71 -16.21
C GLU A 458 -19.31 4.23 -15.90
N GLY A 459 -19.29 3.37 -16.91
CA GLY A 459 -19.22 1.92 -16.80
C GLY A 459 -17.87 1.40 -17.27
N TYR A 460 -17.39 0.32 -16.66
CA TYR A 460 -16.15 -0.33 -17.09
C TYR A 460 -16.24 -1.85 -17.06
N TYR A 461 -15.42 -2.48 -17.89
CA TYR A 461 -15.17 -3.91 -17.92
C TYR A 461 -13.68 -4.15 -18.13
N LYS A 462 -13.07 -4.99 -17.27
CA LYS A 462 -11.62 -5.29 -17.26
C LYS A 462 -11.40 -6.79 -17.14
N THR A 463 -10.52 -7.32 -17.98
CA THR A 463 -9.98 -8.69 -17.87
C THR A 463 -8.50 -8.64 -17.52
N MET A 464 -8.04 -9.64 -16.80
CA MET A 464 -6.65 -9.80 -16.37
C MET A 464 -6.20 -11.24 -16.59
N ASP A 465 -5.00 -11.42 -17.13
CA ASP A 465 -4.35 -12.71 -17.32
C ASP A 465 -3.08 -12.78 -16.47
N ASN A 466 -2.74 -14.00 -16.02
CA ASN A 466 -1.57 -14.29 -15.19
C ASN A 466 -1.58 -13.55 -13.84
N VAL A 467 -2.76 -13.39 -13.23
CA VAL A 467 -2.89 -12.84 -11.88
C VAL A 467 -2.20 -13.79 -10.90
N LEU A 468 -1.44 -13.24 -9.98
CA LEU A 468 -0.72 -13.99 -8.94
C LEU A 468 -1.47 -13.93 -7.61
N GLU A 469 -1.62 -15.07 -6.97
CA GLU A 469 -2.03 -15.18 -5.56
C GLU A 469 -1.25 -16.28 -4.85
N TYR A 470 -1.03 -16.12 -3.55
CA TYR A 470 -0.46 -17.17 -2.73
C TYR A 470 -1.37 -18.41 -2.70
N ASN A 471 -0.75 -19.59 -2.68
CA ASN A 471 -1.40 -20.85 -2.39
C ASN A 471 -2.03 -20.82 -0.98
N ASN A 472 -2.91 -21.77 -0.71
CA ASN A 472 -3.59 -21.84 0.58
C ASN A 472 -2.58 -22.01 1.73
N GLY A 473 -2.61 -21.07 2.69
CA GLY A 473 -1.71 -21.06 3.84
C GLY A 473 -0.27 -20.62 3.57
N ALA A 474 0.08 -20.36 2.29
CA ALA A 474 1.41 -19.90 1.94
C ALA A 474 1.58 -18.39 2.22
N SER A 475 2.77 -18.01 2.62
CA SER A 475 3.21 -16.62 2.75
C SER A 475 4.73 -16.54 2.65
N TRP A 476 5.25 -15.35 2.35
CA TRP A 476 6.68 -15.13 2.40
C TRP A 476 7.28 -15.39 3.78
N LEU A 477 6.56 -15.05 4.84
CA LEU A 477 7.03 -15.19 6.23
C LEU A 477 7.23 -16.65 6.67
N ASN A 478 6.63 -17.61 5.95
CA ASN A 478 6.84 -19.05 6.16
C ASN A 478 7.52 -19.74 4.99
N CYS A 479 8.20 -18.97 4.13
CA CYS A 479 8.93 -19.50 2.99
C CYS A 479 10.19 -20.26 3.46
N THR A 480 10.36 -21.46 2.94
CA THR A 480 11.53 -22.32 3.24
C THR A 480 12.42 -22.56 2.02
N GLY A 481 12.05 -22.02 0.85
CA GLY A 481 12.74 -22.22 -0.41
C GLY A 481 12.38 -21.17 -1.47
N ASP A 482 12.11 -21.61 -2.70
CA ASP A 482 11.75 -20.72 -3.81
C ASP A 482 10.33 -20.15 -3.65
N TRP A 483 10.21 -18.82 -3.61
CA TRP A 483 8.93 -18.11 -3.50
C TRP A 483 7.96 -18.44 -4.65
N GLN A 484 8.48 -18.80 -5.82
CA GLN A 484 7.66 -19.12 -6.99
C GLN A 484 6.79 -20.37 -6.77
N SER A 485 7.20 -21.26 -5.88
CA SER A 485 6.41 -22.44 -5.49
C SER A 485 5.23 -22.10 -4.57
N LEU A 486 5.24 -20.91 -3.98
CA LEU A 486 4.20 -20.46 -3.04
C LEU A 486 3.00 -19.80 -3.73
N VAL A 487 3.04 -19.60 -5.03
CA VAL A 487 2.04 -18.83 -5.79
C VAL A 487 1.41 -19.62 -6.90
N SER A 488 0.17 -19.27 -7.21
CA SER A 488 -0.57 -19.77 -8.37
C SER A 488 -0.85 -18.65 -9.36
N LEU A 489 -0.95 -19.03 -10.64
CA LEU A 489 -1.28 -18.17 -11.78
C LEU A 489 -2.73 -18.36 -12.19
N GLY A 490 -3.48 -17.28 -12.26
CA GLY A 490 -4.89 -17.29 -12.62
C GLY A 490 -5.31 -16.17 -13.54
N LYS A 491 -6.62 -16.02 -13.67
CA LYS A 491 -7.31 -14.98 -14.44
C LYS A 491 -8.15 -14.12 -13.51
N GLY A 492 -8.38 -12.88 -13.92
CA GLY A 492 -9.27 -11.97 -13.22
C GLY A 492 -10.23 -11.27 -14.16
N ARG A 493 -11.42 -10.94 -13.67
CA ARG A 493 -12.34 -10.03 -14.34
C ARG A 493 -12.97 -9.08 -13.34
N SER A 494 -13.16 -7.84 -13.75
CA SER A 494 -13.77 -6.81 -12.91
C SER A 494 -14.66 -5.91 -13.75
N TYR A 495 -15.80 -5.52 -13.22
CA TYR A 495 -16.73 -4.62 -13.87
C TYR A 495 -17.49 -3.79 -12.85
N GLY A 496 -17.96 -2.62 -13.26
CA GLY A 496 -18.70 -1.74 -12.37
C GLY A 496 -19.27 -0.51 -13.04
N VAL A 497 -20.08 0.20 -12.25
CA VAL A 497 -20.68 1.49 -12.60
C VAL A 497 -20.26 2.52 -11.57
N GLU A 498 -19.86 3.67 -12.05
CA GLU A 498 -19.36 4.81 -11.28
C GLU A 498 -20.28 6.01 -11.51
N LEU A 499 -20.73 6.64 -10.43
CA LEU A 499 -21.55 7.85 -10.45
C LEU A 499 -20.85 8.95 -9.66
N MET A 500 -20.86 10.18 -10.15
CA MET A 500 -20.32 11.33 -9.44
C MET A 500 -21.15 12.58 -9.74
N ALA A 501 -21.40 13.36 -8.70
CA ALA A 501 -21.88 14.73 -8.80
C ALA A 501 -20.92 15.63 -8.07
N GLN A 502 -20.35 16.64 -8.74
CA GLN A 502 -19.35 17.53 -8.19
C GLN A 502 -19.76 18.99 -8.37
N ARG A 503 -19.67 19.78 -7.28
CA ARG A 503 -19.77 21.22 -7.30
C ARG A 503 -18.40 21.85 -7.02
N SER A 504 -17.88 22.63 -7.97
CA SER A 504 -16.53 23.20 -7.92
C SER A 504 -16.49 24.70 -7.63
N VAL A 505 -17.63 25.40 -7.68
CA VAL A 505 -17.74 26.85 -7.51
C VAL A 505 -18.66 27.24 -6.37
N GLY A 506 -18.42 28.44 -5.81
CA GLY A 506 -19.21 29.02 -4.72
C GLY A 506 -18.63 28.77 -3.32
N ASN A 507 -19.37 29.19 -2.30
CA ASN A 507 -18.96 29.01 -0.89
C ASN A 507 -19.09 27.57 -0.42
N THR A 508 -20.01 26.82 -1.03
CA THR A 508 -20.20 25.37 -0.80
C THR A 508 -19.66 24.62 -1.98
N THR A 509 -18.60 23.84 -1.79
CA THR A 509 -17.98 22.97 -2.80
C THR A 509 -17.89 21.55 -2.28
N GLY A 510 -17.82 20.59 -3.18
CA GLY A 510 -17.71 19.18 -2.80
C GLY A 510 -18.20 18.23 -3.85
N TRP A 511 -18.38 16.97 -3.49
CA TRP A 511 -18.91 15.95 -4.39
C TRP A 511 -19.59 14.82 -3.64
N VAL A 512 -20.44 14.13 -4.35
CA VAL A 512 -21.03 12.85 -3.99
C VAL A 512 -20.55 11.84 -5.01
N SER A 513 -20.03 10.70 -4.56
CA SER A 513 -19.60 9.63 -5.44
C SER A 513 -20.17 8.28 -5.01
N TYR A 514 -20.53 7.45 -5.97
CA TYR A 514 -20.97 6.08 -5.74
C TYR A 514 -20.33 5.15 -6.76
N THR A 515 -19.90 3.99 -6.29
CA THR A 515 -19.39 2.91 -7.14
C THR A 515 -20.07 1.61 -6.76
N TRP A 516 -20.64 0.95 -7.76
CA TRP A 516 -20.98 -0.46 -7.70
C TRP A 516 -19.96 -1.24 -8.51
N ALA A 517 -19.31 -2.25 -7.90
CA ALA A 517 -18.27 -3.01 -8.56
C ALA A 517 -18.30 -4.49 -8.18
N LYS A 518 -17.80 -5.34 -9.08
CA LYS A 518 -17.58 -6.77 -8.82
C LYS A 518 -16.23 -7.19 -9.36
N SER A 519 -15.44 -7.88 -8.53
CA SER A 519 -14.13 -8.43 -8.89
C SER A 519 -14.08 -9.92 -8.63
N LEU A 520 -13.66 -10.68 -9.63
CA LEU A 520 -13.66 -12.14 -9.66
C LEU A 520 -12.26 -12.67 -10.04
N ARG A 521 -11.94 -13.86 -9.54
CA ARG A 521 -10.68 -14.56 -9.83
C ARG A 521 -10.98 -16.01 -10.15
N THR A 522 -10.18 -16.59 -11.05
CA THR A 522 -10.22 -18.01 -11.43
C THR A 522 -8.80 -18.53 -11.54
N PHE A 523 -8.50 -19.61 -10.84
CA PHE A 523 -7.22 -20.32 -10.89
C PHE A 523 -7.52 -21.78 -11.24
N ASP A 524 -7.46 -22.09 -12.52
CA ASP A 524 -7.88 -23.34 -13.12
C ASP A 524 -6.77 -24.11 -13.83
N ARG A 525 -5.51 -23.65 -13.67
CA ARG A 525 -4.35 -24.34 -14.26
C ARG A 525 -4.04 -25.60 -13.49
N PRO A 526 -3.75 -26.73 -14.18
CA PRO A 526 -3.38 -28.00 -13.55
C PRO A 526 -2.22 -27.82 -12.55
N GLY A 527 -2.42 -28.26 -11.30
CA GLY A 527 -1.44 -28.14 -10.21
C GLY A 527 -1.30 -26.73 -9.61
N GLN A 528 -2.11 -25.78 -10.03
CA GLN A 528 -2.15 -24.41 -9.51
C GLN A 528 -3.59 -23.98 -9.17
N GLU A 529 -4.48 -24.94 -8.96
CA GLU A 529 -5.88 -24.68 -8.71
C GLU A 529 -6.07 -24.08 -7.33
N LEU A 530 -6.74 -22.93 -7.28
CA LEU A 530 -7.30 -22.38 -6.04
C LEU A 530 -8.81 -22.50 -6.11
N ASN A 531 -9.45 -22.73 -4.97
CA ASN A 531 -10.89 -22.93 -4.88
C ASN A 531 -11.42 -24.09 -5.75
N GLY A 532 -10.59 -25.10 -6.01
CA GLY A 532 -10.92 -26.21 -6.91
C GLY A 532 -11.16 -25.78 -8.37
N GLY A 533 -10.44 -24.78 -8.84
CA GLY A 533 -10.56 -24.24 -10.20
C GLY A 533 -11.81 -23.39 -10.43
N ARG A 534 -12.70 -23.27 -9.44
CA ARG A 534 -13.94 -22.50 -9.55
C ARG A 534 -13.69 -21.00 -9.33
N GLU A 535 -14.46 -20.18 -10.04
CA GLU A 535 -14.42 -18.73 -9.87
C GLU A 535 -14.86 -18.31 -8.46
N PHE A 536 -14.17 -17.32 -7.87
CA PHE A 536 -14.47 -16.76 -6.55
C PHE A 536 -14.30 -15.24 -6.53
N LEU A 537 -14.85 -14.59 -5.51
CA LEU A 537 -14.71 -13.14 -5.32
C LEU A 537 -13.29 -12.79 -4.88
N ALA A 538 -12.70 -11.78 -5.50
CA ALA A 538 -11.39 -11.27 -5.11
C ALA A 538 -11.41 -10.73 -3.66
N GLY A 539 -10.28 -10.77 -2.96
CA GLY A 539 -10.18 -10.26 -1.60
C GLY A 539 -10.47 -8.77 -1.47
N ASN A 540 -10.17 -8.02 -2.51
CA ASN A 540 -10.46 -6.58 -2.62
C ASN A 540 -11.86 -6.28 -3.19
N ASP A 541 -12.75 -7.28 -3.38
CA ASP A 541 -14.12 -7.04 -3.81
C ASP A 541 -14.92 -6.29 -2.74
N LYS A 542 -15.20 -5.03 -3.02
CA LYS A 542 -16.08 -4.16 -2.25
C LYS A 542 -17.24 -3.73 -3.14
N ARG A 543 -18.41 -4.32 -2.89
CA ARG A 543 -19.56 -4.21 -3.78
C ARG A 543 -20.07 -2.78 -3.93
N HIS A 544 -20.13 -2.03 -2.83
CA HIS A 544 -20.63 -0.67 -2.76
C HIS A 544 -19.59 0.23 -2.10
N ASN A 545 -19.32 1.36 -2.71
CA ASN A 545 -18.51 2.42 -2.18
C ASN A 545 -19.22 3.76 -2.40
N PHE A 546 -19.55 4.46 -1.34
CA PHE A 546 -20.26 5.73 -1.37
C PHE A 546 -19.50 6.76 -0.56
N ASN A 547 -19.28 7.95 -1.13
CA ASN A 547 -18.58 9.05 -0.46
C ASN A 547 -19.33 10.36 -0.67
N ILE A 548 -19.41 11.14 0.39
CA ILE A 548 -19.87 12.53 0.37
C ILE A 548 -18.74 13.39 0.91
N VAL A 549 -18.39 14.45 0.21
CA VAL A 549 -17.43 15.45 0.68
C VAL A 549 -18.03 16.83 0.50
N VAL A 550 -18.02 17.62 1.57
CA VAL A 550 -18.54 18.99 1.58
C VAL A 550 -17.52 19.90 2.23
N VAL A 551 -17.27 21.03 1.60
CA VAL A 551 -16.49 22.14 2.15
C VAL A 551 -17.33 23.40 2.06
N GLN A 552 -17.55 24.02 3.22
CA GLN A 552 -18.30 25.26 3.35
C GLN A 552 -17.38 26.39 3.85
N ARG A 553 -17.29 27.46 3.10
CA ARG A 553 -16.64 28.70 3.54
C ARG A 553 -17.67 29.58 4.20
N LEU A 554 -17.40 30.04 5.42
CA LEU A 554 -18.24 30.93 6.21
C LEU A 554 -17.46 32.22 6.45
N GLY A 555 -17.77 33.26 5.66
CA GLY A 555 -17.04 34.52 5.66
C GLY A 555 -15.56 34.33 5.22
N GLN A 556 -14.68 35.17 5.77
CA GLN A 556 -13.26 35.21 5.39
C GLN A 556 -12.37 34.32 6.27
N HIS A 557 -12.83 33.93 7.46
CA HIS A 557 -12.01 33.31 8.49
C HIS A 557 -12.32 31.83 8.70
N TRP A 558 -13.57 31.41 8.49
CA TRP A 558 -14.01 30.06 8.82
C TRP A 558 -14.19 29.16 7.60
N LYS A 559 -13.70 27.94 7.70
CA LYS A 559 -13.92 26.87 6.73
C LYS A 559 -14.35 25.61 7.47
N LEU A 560 -15.52 25.09 7.15
CA LEU A 560 -16.01 23.79 7.61
C LEU A 560 -15.76 22.76 6.54
N SER A 561 -15.39 21.56 6.93
CA SER A 561 -15.24 20.41 6.02
C SER A 561 -15.87 19.18 6.65
N ALA A 562 -16.55 18.39 5.85
CA ALA A 562 -17.11 17.12 6.27
C ALA A 562 -16.90 16.09 5.17
N SER A 563 -16.58 14.86 5.55
CA SER A 563 -16.58 13.72 4.65
C SER A 563 -17.26 12.51 5.30
N TRP A 564 -18.18 11.91 4.59
CA TRP A 564 -18.78 10.65 4.98
C TRP A 564 -18.46 9.58 3.97
N THR A 565 -17.96 8.45 4.45
CA THR A 565 -17.57 7.31 3.64
C THR A 565 -18.33 6.08 4.10
N TYR A 566 -18.88 5.33 3.14
CA TYR A 566 -19.41 4.00 3.32
C TYR A 566 -18.77 3.05 2.32
N GLN A 567 -18.28 1.91 2.77
CA GLN A 567 -17.75 0.84 1.92
C GLN A 567 -18.28 -0.50 2.40
N SER A 568 -18.75 -1.33 1.46
CA SER A 568 -19.03 -2.74 1.75
C SER A 568 -17.79 -3.41 2.28
N GLY A 569 -17.98 -4.30 3.26
CA GLY A 569 -16.90 -5.09 3.82
C GLY A 569 -16.16 -5.87 2.74
N ARG A 570 -14.82 -5.87 2.82
CA ARG A 570 -13.96 -6.67 1.96
C ARG A 570 -14.11 -8.16 2.24
N ARG A 571 -13.58 -8.98 1.36
CA ARG A 571 -13.60 -10.43 1.52
C ARG A 571 -12.35 -10.91 2.25
N GLY A 572 -12.54 -11.94 3.07
CA GLY A 572 -11.47 -12.64 3.79
C GLY A 572 -11.71 -14.14 3.81
N ILE A 573 -10.69 -14.88 4.19
CA ILE A 573 -10.79 -16.31 4.42
C ILE A 573 -11.05 -16.52 5.90
N LEU A 574 -12.18 -17.17 6.22
CA LEU A 574 -12.47 -17.64 7.55
C LEU A 574 -12.48 -19.17 7.52
N ALA A 575 -11.60 -19.78 8.29
CA ALA A 575 -11.56 -21.24 8.41
C ALA A 575 -12.87 -21.76 8.99
N ASN A 576 -13.47 -22.74 8.32
CA ASN A 576 -14.73 -23.36 8.75
C ASN A 576 -14.47 -24.55 9.66
N THR A 577 -13.31 -25.19 9.52
CA THR A 577 -12.95 -26.41 10.25
C THR A 577 -11.45 -26.43 10.49
N SER A 578 -11.05 -26.86 11.67
CA SER A 578 -9.65 -27.18 11.98
C SER A 578 -9.54 -28.70 12.11
N MET A 579 -8.60 -29.27 11.39
CA MET A 579 -8.30 -30.72 11.48
C MET A 579 -6.85 -30.89 11.94
N TYR A 580 -6.63 -31.80 12.86
CA TYR A 580 -5.29 -32.32 13.12
C TYR A 580 -4.95 -33.29 12.01
N GLY A 581 -4.00 -32.92 11.16
CA GLY A 581 -3.49 -33.78 10.10
C GLY A 581 -2.23 -34.47 10.58
N GLY A 582 -2.21 -35.80 10.63
CA GLY A 582 -0.97 -36.56 10.52
C GLY A 582 -0.30 -36.21 9.19
N VAL A 583 1.01 -36.38 9.08
CA VAL A 583 1.73 -36.29 7.82
C VAL A 583 0.84 -36.92 6.75
N LEU A 584 0.53 -36.17 5.69
CA LEU A 584 -0.12 -36.71 4.49
C LEU A 584 0.86 -37.65 3.79
N GLN A 585 1.17 -38.78 4.42
CA GLN A 585 1.47 -39.98 3.67
C GLN A 585 0.11 -40.46 3.17
N GLU A 586 0.01 -40.52 1.87
CA GLU A 586 -1.10 -41.00 1.05
C GLU A 586 -2.34 -41.40 1.83
N TRP A 587 -3.46 -40.74 1.55
CA TRP A 587 -4.75 -40.98 2.16
C TRP A 587 -5.03 -42.48 2.23
N ASP A 588 -4.73 -43.10 3.35
CA ASP A 588 -5.04 -44.51 3.59
C ASP A 588 -6.53 -44.62 3.97
N PRO A 589 -7.39 -45.16 3.09
CA PRO A 589 -8.80 -45.30 3.38
C PRO A 589 -9.09 -46.27 4.54
N SER A 590 -8.09 -46.94 5.09
CA SER A 590 -8.19 -47.78 6.32
C SER A 590 -8.01 -47.01 7.63
N PHE A 591 -7.71 -45.68 7.56
CA PHE A 591 -7.58 -44.83 8.74
C PHE A 591 -8.89 -44.79 9.52
N ARG A 592 -8.94 -45.47 10.68
CA ARG A 592 -10.09 -45.46 11.55
C ARG A 592 -9.95 -44.36 12.61
N PRO A 593 -11.04 -43.56 12.87
CA PRO A 593 -11.05 -42.52 13.90
C PRO A 593 -10.60 -42.99 15.29
N GLU A 594 -10.82 -44.27 15.62
CA GLU A 594 -10.44 -44.89 16.89
C GLU A 594 -8.91 -44.99 17.10
N SER A 595 -8.12 -45.03 16.00
CA SER A 595 -6.66 -45.03 16.12
C SER A 595 -6.06 -43.65 16.36
N SER A 596 -6.77 -42.59 16.04
CA SER A 596 -6.34 -41.22 16.33
C SER A 596 -6.51 -40.85 17.79
N THR A 597 -7.56 -41.36 18.42
CA THR A 597 -7.86 -41.12 19.85
C THR A 597 -6.84 -41.81 20.77
N LEU A 598 -6.37 -42.98 20.41
CA LEU A 598 -5.34 -43.70 21.20
C LEU A 598 -3.96 -43.01 21.09
N LYS A 599 -3.55 -42.57 19.89
CA LYS A 599 -2.34 -41.81 19.72
C LYS A 599 -2.42 -40.42 20.39
N GLU A 600 -3.56 -39.79 20.39
CA GLU A 600 -3.79 -38.51 21.05
C GLU A 600 -3.73 -38.64 22.60
N GLN A 601 -4.23 -39.71 23.13
CA GLN A 601 -4.09 -40.05 24.56
C GLN A 601 -2.65 -40.41 24.96
N GLU A 602 -1.94 -41.13 24.10
CA GLU A 602 -0.52 -41.47 24.30
C GLU A 602 0.36 -40.23 24.20
N TYR A 603 0.06 -39.30 23.25
CA TYR A 603 0.70 -38.00 23.12
C TYR A 603 0.46 -37.11 24.34
N MET A 604 -0.74 -37.12 24.90
CA MET A 604 -1.09 -36.31 26.09
C MET A 604 -0.43 -36.85 27.35
N GLN A 605 -0.13 -38.15 27.41
CA GLN A 605 0.56 -38.77 28.55
C GLN A 605 2.09 -38.55 28.51
N ASN A 606 2.69 -38.41 27.35
CA ASN A 606 4.14 -38.19 27.16
C ASN A 606 4.51 -36.71 26.95
N ARG A 607 3.85 -35.83 27.65
CA ARG A 607 3.91 -34.36 27.49
C ARG A 607 5.28 -33.73 27.74
N ASP A 608 6.24 -34.47 28.27
CA ASP A 608 7.55 -33.99 28.69
C ASP A 608 8.68 -34.31 27.72
N ASP A 609 8.39 -34.96 26.60
CA ASP A 609 9.42 -35.33 25.62
C ASP A 609 9.47 -34.38 24.44
N ALA A 610 10.43 -33.44 24.45
CA ALA A 610 10.59 -32.39 23.42
C ALA A 610 10.83 -32.92 21.99
N ALA A 611 11.31 -34.17 21.85
CA ALA A 611 11.49 -34.82 20.58
C ALA A 611 10.15 -35.16 19.88
N HIS A 612 9.10 -35.38 20.67
CA HIS A 612 7.75 -35.71 20.16
C HIS A 612 7.03 -34.48 19.57
N TRP A 613 7.36 -33.26 20.01
CA TRP A 613 6.74 -32.04 19.51
C TRP A 613 7.14 -31.73 18.06
N ALA A 614 8.30 -32.23 17.59
CA ALA A 614 8.74 -32.08 16.21
C ALA A 614 7.93 -32.91 15.20
N GLU A 615 7.22 -33.95 15.71
CA GLU A 615 6.40 -34.85 14.89
C GLU A 615 4.88 -34.60 15.03
N MET A 616 4.46 -33.57 15.82
CA MET A 616 3.04 -33.27 15.93
C MET A 616 2.46 -32.88 14.56
N PRO A 617 1.39 -33.55 14.14
CA PRO A 617 0.68 -33.16 12.94
C PRO A 617 0.22 -31.71 13.05
N GLY A 618 0.59 -30.89 12.08
CA GLY A 618 0.16 -29.51 12.03
C GLY A 618 -1.37 -29.40 12.02
N MET A 619 -1.92 -28.43 12.71
CA MET A 619 -3.34 -28.12 12.61
C MET A 619 -3.63 -27.46 11.26
N PHE A 620 -4.36 -28.15 10.39
CA PHE A 620 -4.81 -27.62 9.12
C PHE A 620 -6.18 -26.97 9.28
N THR A 621 -6.27 -25.73 8.81
CA THR A 621 -7.55 -25.04 8.70
C THR A 621 -8.11 -25.21 7.29
N THR A 622 -9.34 -25.68 7.19
CA THR A 622 -10.02 -25.85 5.92
C THR A 622 -11.14 -24.83 5.76
N TYR A 623 -11.43 -24.47 4.53
CA TYR A 623 -12.55 -23.62 4.17
C TYR A 623 -13.22 -24.16 2.91
N ARG A 624 -14.54 -24.01 2.82
CA ARG A 624 -15.34 -24.54 1.72
C ARG A 624 -15.16 -23.75 0.42
N GLU A 625 -14.94 -22.45 0.54
CA GLU A 625 -14.78 -21.52 -0.58
C GLU A 625 -13.76 -20.43 -0.22
N ARG A 626 -12.88 -20.07 -1.16
CA ARG A 626 -11.90 -19.01 -0.97
C ARG A 626 -12.59 -17.66 -0.86
N ASN A 627 -12.10 -16.79 0.02
CA ASN A 627 -12.70 -15.50 0.34
C ASN A 627 -14.19 -15.60 0.76
N ASN A 628 -14.52 -16.66 1.52
CA ASN A 628 -15.85 -17.07 1.92
C ASN A 628 -16.53 -16.12 2.91
N TYR A 629 -15.78 -15.28 3.60
CA TYR A 629 -16.31 -14.41 4.63
C TYR A 629 -16.31 -12.95 4.16
N LYS A 630 -17.45 -12.28 4.25
CA LYS A 630 -17.57 -10.83 4.07
C LYS A 630 -17.42 -10.18 5.43
N LEU A 631 -16.39 -9.33 5.61
CA LEU A 631 -16.26 -8.51 6.80
C LEU A 631 -17.43 -7.53 6.92
N PRO A 632 -17.73 -7.03 8.12
CA PRO A 632 -18.71 -5.96 8.31
C PRO A 632 -18.42 -4.75 7.44
N ASP A 633 -19.47 -4.05 7.05
CA ASP A 633 -19.36 -2.83 6.28
C ASP A 633 -18.69 -1.74 7.11
N VAL A 634 -17.92 -0.89 6.43
CA VAL A 634 -17.11 0.17 7.04
C VAL A 634 -17.75 1.52 6.71
N HIS A 635 -17.98 2.35 7.72
CA HIS A 635 -18.42 3.73 7.50
C HIS A 635 -17.94 4.65 8.62
N HIS A 636 -17.67 5.90 8.28
CA HIS A 636 -17.31 6.94 9.25
C HIS A 636 -17.63 8.34 8.70
N LEU A 637 -17.83 9.26 9.61
CA LEU A 637 -17.95 10.69 9.36
C LEU A 637 -16.74 11.42 9.94
N ASP A 638 -16.04 12.16 9.10
CA ASP A 638 -14.96 13.05 9.49
C ASP A 638 -15.40 14.49 9.35
N VAL A 639 -15.09 15.31 10.34
CA VAL A 639 -15.45 16.73 10.36
C VAL A 639 -14.23 17.55 10.72
N GLY A 640 -14.05 18.68 10.04
CA GLY A 640 -12.96 19.61 10.31
C GLY A 640 -13.46 21.07 10.33
N ILE A 641 -12.94 21.83 11.26
CA ILE A 641 -13.19 23.27 11.42
C ILE A 641 -11.85 23.97 11.33
N THR A 642 -11.70 24.88 10.39
CA THR A 642 -10.49 25.68 10.22
C THR A 642 -10.81 27.14 10.45
N TYR A 643 -10.02 27.79 11.30
CA TYR A 643 -10.04 29.23 11.53
C TYR A 643 -8.74 29.85 11.04
N SER A 644 -8.81 30.84 10.17
CA SER A 644 -7.64 31.48 9.55
C SER A 644 -7.66 32.99 9.78
N VAL A 645 -6.52 33.53 10.18
CA VAL A 645 -6.31 34.98 10.41
C VAL A 645 -5.07 35.44 9.65
N ASN A 646 -5.22 36.49 8.87
CA ASN A 646 -4.09 37.14 8.21
C ASN A 646 -3.53 38.25 9.15
N HIS A 647 -2.21 38.21 9.33
CA HIS A 647 -1.49 39.22 10.12
C HIS A 647 -0.84 40.22 9.17
N ARG A 648 -1.03 41.51 9.45
CA ARG A 648 -0.39 42.56 8.64
C ARG A 648 1.13 42.46 8.73
N GLY A 649 1.79 42.22 7.59
CA GLY A 649 3.25 42.18 7.46
C GLY A 649 3.95 40.94 7.97
N PHE A 650 3.22 39.91 8.44
CA PHE A 650 3.85 38.70 9.01
C PHE A 650 3.28 37.37 8.48
N GLY A 651 2.25 37.42 7.61
CA GLY A 651 1.67 36.17 7.05
C GLY A 651 0.32 35.79 7.68
N ALA A 652 0.05 34.49 7.85
CA ALA A 652 -1.25 34.00 8.31
C ALA A 652 -1.10 32.93 9.39
N SER A 653 -1.99 32.94 10.39
CA SER A 653 -2.15 31.81 11.34
C SER A 653 -3.41 31.03 11.02
N GLU A 654 -3.31 29.73 11.10
CA GLU A 654 -4.43 28.81 10.84
C GLU A 654 -4.51 27.78 11.97
N VAL A 655 -5.69 27.67 12.59
CA VAL A 655 -6.01 26.64 13.58
C VAL A 655 -7.00 25.68 12.94
N ASN A 656 -6.68 24.41 12.91
CA ASN A 656 -7.56 23.35 12.42
C ASN A 656 -7.89 22.39 13.55
N LEU A 657 -9.17 22.25 13.87
CA LEU A 657 -9.72 21.21 14.74
C LEU A 657 -10.44 20.20 13.87
N SER A 658 -10.07 18.95 13.94
CA SER A 658 -10.68 17.89 13.15
C SER A 658 -10.98 16.66 14.00
N PHE A 659 -12.00 15.92 13.58
CA PHE A 659 -12.49 14.72 14.22
C PHE A 659 -12.59 13.64 13.18
N TYR A 660 -11.79 12.58 13.34
CA TYR A 660 -11.92 11.37 12.58
C TYR A 660 -12.95 10.45 13.25
N ASN A 661 -13.82 9.82 12.46
CA ASN A 661 -14.85 8.90 12.93
C ASN A 661 -15.70 9.49 14.06
N LEU A 662 -16.36 10.60 13.77
CA LEU A 662 -17.07 11.45 14.75
C LEU A 662 -18.06 10.69 15.63
N TYR A 663 -18.75 9.67 15.10
CA TYR A 663 -19.71 8.86 15.85
C TYR A 663 -19.12 7.54 16.37
N ASN A 664 -17.79 7.39 16.37
CA ASN A 664 -17.06 6.27 16.97
C ASN A 664 -17.50 4.88 16.47
N GLN A 665 -17.74 4.76 15.17
CA GLN A 665 -18.05 3.47 14.55
C GLN A 665 -16.89 2.49 14.70
N LYS A 666 -17.18 1.27 15.14
CA LYS A 666 -16.19 0.19 15.22
C LYS A 666 -16.00 -0.45 13.86
N ASN A 667 -15.13 0.11 13.05
CA ASN A 667 -14.79 -0.42 11.74
C ASN A 667 -13.86 -1.62 11.86
N ILE A 668 -14.40 -2.81 11.63
CA ILE A 668 -13.65 -4.06 11.76
C ILE A 668 -12.75 -4.25 10.55
N ASN A 669 -11.46 -4.30 10.81
CA ASN A 669 -10.43 -4.46 9.78
C ASN A 669 -10.00 -5.91 9.56
N SER A 670 -10.02 -6.72 10.59
CA SER A 670 -9.77 -8.15 10.51
C SER A 670 -10.58 -8.91 11.56
N VAL A 671 -10.78 -10.19 11.32
CA VAL A 671 -11.46 -11.09 12.25
C VAL A 671 -10.59 -12.31 12.52
N TYR A 672 -10.68 -12.84 13.74
CA TYR A 672 -10.04 -14.08 14.12
C TYR A 672 -10.93 -14.88 15.07
N ILE A 673 -10.74 -16.18 15.09
CA ILE A 673 -11.43 -17.05 16.04
C ILE A 673 -10.65 -17.04 17.35
N GLY A 674 -11.31 -16.62 18.42
CA GLY A 674 -10.76 -16.63 19.78
C GLY A 674 -11.65 -17.42 20.69
N THR A 675 -11.22 -17.61 21.95
CA THR A 675 -12.00 -18.27 22.99
C THR A 675 -12.55 -17.25 23.97
N ASN A 676 -13.78 -17.47 24.42
CA ASN A 676 -14.39 -16.77 25.54
C ASN A 676 -15.16 -17.79 26.36
N ASN A 677 -14.77 -17.97 27.66
CA ASN A 677 -15.36 -18.96 28.58
C ASN A 677 -15.51 -20.37 27.94
N LYS A 678 -14.42 -20.87 27.33
CA LYS A 678 -14.35 -22.18 26.63
C LYS A 678 -15.22 -22.29 25.35
N LYS A 679 -15.84 -21.23 24.90
CA LYS A 679 -16.56 -21.18 23.61
C LYS A 679 -15.73 -20.45 22.57
N TYR A 680 -15.72 -20.97 21.34
CA TYR A 680 -15.14 -20.26 20.19
C TYR A 680 -16.03 -19.09 19.83
N VAL A 681 -15.44 -17.91 19.71
CA VAL A 681 -16.11 -16.67 19.31
C VAL A 681 -15.32 -15.96 18.22
N LEU A 682 -16.03 -15.36 17.30
CA LEU A 682 -15.41 -14.52 16.30
C LEU A 682 -15.12 -13.15 16.92
N LYS A 683 -13.84 -12.78 16.96
CA LYS A 683 -13.37 -11.47 17.46
C LYS A 683 -12.94 -10.59 16.30
N GLY A 684 -13.32 -9.32 16.34
CA GLY A 684 -12.94 -8.32 15.37
C GLY A 684 -11.89 -7.37 15.90
N ILE A 685 -10.93 -6.99 15.05
CA ILE A 685 -9.94 -5.95 15.34
C ILE A 685 -10.39 -4.65 14.69
N CYS A 686 -10.61 -3.63 15.51
CA CYS A 686 -10.83 -2.25 15.13
C CYS A 686 -9.54 -1.46 15.32
N MET A 687 -9.12 -0.68 14.32
CA MET A 687 -7.87 0.08 14.39
C MET A 687 -8.08 1.50 14.93
N PHE A 688 -9.10 2.21 14.46
CA PHE A 688 -9.26 3.63 14.74
C PHE A 688 -10.67 3.96 15.28
N PRO A 689 -10.76 4.25 16.60
CA PRO A 689 -11.98 4.80 17.20
C PRO A 689 -12.12 6.29 16.84
N PHE A 690 -13.00 7.00 17.53
CA PHE A 690 -13.06 8.46 17.50
C PHE A 690 -11.69 9.07 17.83
N MET A 691 -11.17 9.94 16.95
CA MET A 691 -9.88 10.61 17.15
C MET A 691 -9.99 12.10 16.86
N PRO A 692 -9.89 12.95 17.89
CA PRO A 692 -9.72 14.38 17.71
C PRO A 692 -8.29 14.71 17.27
N SER A 693 -8.12 15.78 16.51
CA SER A 693 -6.80 16.30 16.12
C SER A 693 -6.85 17.82 16.07
N LEU A 694 -5.88 18.45 16.71
CA LEU A 694 -5.67 19.89 16.67
C LEU A 694 -4.34 20.18 15.96
N THR A 695 -4.37 21.13 15.02
CA THR A 695 -3.17 21.56 14.31
C THR A 695 -3.13 23.08 14.26
N TYR A 696 -2.01 23.66 14.61
CA TYR A 696 -1.69 25.07 14.41
C TYR A 696 -0.69 25.19 13.26
N THR A 697 -0.95 26.10 12.33
CA THR A 697 -0.06 26.38 11.18
C THR A 697 0.19 27.87 11.11
N LEU A 698 1.46 28.25 11.06
CA LEU A 698 1.93 29.60 10.76
C LEU A 698 2.44 29.61 9.31
N LYS A 699 2.00 30.58 8.51
CA LYS A 699 2.44 30.81 7.11
C LYS A 699 3.02 32.21 7.03
N PHE A 700 4.14 32.39 6.40
CA PHE A 700 4.85 33.66 6.26
C PHE A 700 5.48 33.83 4.88
#